data_54af1ba47295dd4b9e171c0543b22bca
#
_entry.id   54af1ba47295dd4b9e171c0543b22bca
#
_cell.length_a   1.000
_cell.length_b   1.000
_cell.length_c   1.000
_cell.angle_alpha   90.00
_cell.angle_beta   90.00
_cell.angle_gamma   90.00
#
_symmetry.space_group_name_H-M   'P 1'
#
loop_
_entity.id
_entity.type
_entity.pdbx_description
1 polymer ?
#
loop_
_entity_poly.entity_id
_entity_poly.type
_entity_poly.pdbx_seq_one_letter_code
_entity_poly.pdbx_strand_id
1 'polypeptide(L)'
;MKTPLITLLLGLSSLHIFAAWDGQTIATSYAGGDGSRNNPYQIATCEQFAFMAQSVNATANYSRGKYFKLVADLSFNDAVISTANDVLKKGDAFPVSPTMGEYKDPENYTAFQGVFDGDGHTISGLYYVDWGNAFTMFKALDGATVKNLTITDSYIYSGSNLGFIAAAVYDSKIINCQVTNSRMDSWASTSGAICGRTFRTTRIQNCCANVTISAKNCCGGICGMAATNQAGFVNDVIIENCLTDCNMTYTKDDVKAGVAYYMYANAVIRNNWYSGNTTKDFGANTWSDGLDKEENNSIVSDLSATVSALNSKAALIPGACRWNANGTLDFSKMTDEGDVADINARATDPVPANGDMHVIASGGKVNLSWTSPVDGKAVKYNLYIGASRDEVESATIPTEVITGSETFTLNGAYSNNKYYWRVDCVDAEDKIVKGTVWAFQTAVLAFPGAEGYGRYAHGGRGGKVVYVTNLKDDGSEGSLRWALTNGSGPRIVMFKVSGIIDMQYKTCCVDDNVTIAAQTAPGKGICVIHSDIALGNDNICRFLRARRGLGTPDDTGNAIGMTGNNSIMDHVSLAWGTDETFSSRGAKNITFSNSLISEALGIAGHRNYAAGTNHGYAATIGGDIGTFSHNLLANCYGRNWSMGGGTDASGAYAGRLDIFNNVVYNWGHRATDGGAMEVNFVNNYYKCGPATDRSLIFTLEIEGDLKGTQSAYVSGNVRDNLDGSLTQDKKGDTYDSEIKSSRTIPVTWELFASKPFFESFATIDKAEDAYKKVLSDNGANQPCLDEHDQRIINETLNRTYTYIGNKSGLKGQIDSEADCGGLEIYPETVLSDDYDSDNNGLPQWWESVTGYSDPNYIPLEGGTYTVLDNYLDYLANPHAQITNDSKIVFDMKSLFVGYTNAPDYSVGVVSGEGINAELNGSQLVVTAIKNNTLNNVTIEVSDADGSKYQRNVYVAVTSYENALTSINDVDFIDESSMCVISNLDGKVVVEGRNLKALASKLPSGIYAVKFGNKNAKVIVR
;
A
#
# COMPACT_ATOMS: atom_id res chain seq x y z
N MET A 1 -95.03 4.47 -19.79
CA MET A 1 -93.97 3.72 -19.01
C MET A 1 -92.67 4.34 -19.45
N LYS A 2 -91.99 5.08 -18.62
CA LYS A 2 -90.73 5.73 -18.92
C LYS A 2 -89.55 4.84 -18.56
N THR A 3 -88.70 4.55 -19.54
CA THR A 3 -87.43 3.81 -19.30
C THR A 3 -86.33 4.88 -19.04
N PRO A 4 -85.52 4.73 -18.00
CA PRO A 4 -84.37 5.64 -17.83
C PRO A 4 -83.17 5.21 -18.65
N LEU A 5 -82.57 6.21 -19.32
CA LEU A 5 -81.26 6.06 -20.03
C LEU A 5 -80.10 6.05 -19.03
N ILE A 6 -79.40 5.00 -18.95
CA ILE A 6 -78.12 4.92 -18.19
C ILE A 6 -76.99 5.47 -19.09
N THR A 7 -76.49 6.60 -18.71
CA THR A 7 -75.30 7.21 -19.35
C THR A 7 -74.07 6.55 -18.75
N LEU A 8 -73.35 5.77 -19.54
CA LEU A 8 -72.05 5.15 -19.20
C LEU A 8 -70.97 6.23 -19.38
N LEU A 9 -70.42 6.76 -18.27
CA LEU A 9 -69.25 7.60 -18.31
C LEU A 9 -68.03 6.69 -18.48
N LEU A 10 -67.47 6.61 -19.67
CA LEU A 10 -66.13 6.05 -19.91
C LEU A 10 -65.14 7.09 -19.40
N GLY A 11 -64.50 6.80 -18.26
CA GLY A 11 -63.31 7.53 -17.87
C GLY A 11 -62.18 7.20 -18.84
N LEU A 12 -61.83 8.16 -19.69
CA LEU A 12 -60.55 8.12 -20.42
C LEU A 12 -59.42 8.36 -19.37
N SER A 13 -58.80 7.32 -18.92
CA SER A 13 -57.44 7.41 -18.39
C SER A 13 -56.56 7.80 -19.58
N SER A 14 -56.08 9.02 -19.61
CA SER A 14 -55.07 9.46 -20.55
C SER A 14 -53.77 8.67 -20.23
N LEU A 15 -53.48 7.68 -21.03
CA LEU A 15 -52.12 7.15 -21.11
C LEU A 15 -51.26 8.29 -21.64
N HIS A 16 -50.53 8.95 -20.75
CA HIS A 16 -49.42 9.81 -21.15
C HIS A 16 -48.26 8.85 -21.60
N ILE A 17 -48.20 8.63 -22.89
CA ILE A 17 -46.97 8.05 -23.48
C ILE A 17 -45.96 9.22 -23.47
N PHE A 18 -45.14 9.26 -22.44
CA PHE A 18 -43.98 10.14 -22.47
C PHE A 18 -43.02 9.60 -23.54
N ALA A 19 -42.63 10.47 -24.49
CA ALA A 19 -41.58 10.12 -25.43
C ALA A 19 -40.29 9.84 -24.64
N ALA A 20 -39.58 8.80 -24.98
CA ALA A 20 -38.26 8.50 -24.40
C ALA A 20 -37.34 9.73 -24.57
N TRP A 21 -36.43 9.92 -23.61
CA TRP A 21 -35.46 11.02 -23.67
C TRP A 21 -34.57 10.90 -24.92
N ASP A 22 -34.31 12.01 -25.59
CA ASP A 22 -33.56 12.05 -26.86
C ASP A 22 -32.04 11.92 -26.70
N GLY A 23 -31.54 11.82 -25.46
CA GLY A 23 -30.10 11.70 -25.14
C GLY A 23 -29.32 13.02 -25.21
N GLN A 24 -29.95 14.14 -25.54
CA GLN A 24 -29.26 15.40 -25.77
C GLN A 24 -29.93 16.61 -25.07
N THR A 25 -31.25 16.63 -24.99
CA THR A 25 -31.99 17.77 -24.42
C THR A 25 -31.78 17.84 -22.92
N ILE A 26 -31.33 19.01 -22.46
CA ILE A 26 -31.09 19.31 -21.04
C ILE A 26 -31.97 20.51 -20.67
N ALA A 27 -32.73 20.37 -19.58
CA ALA A 27 -33.53 21.49 -19.05
C ALA A 27 -32.64 22.64 -18.56
N THR A 28 -33.16 23.81 -18.44
CA THR A 28 -32.47 25.00 -17.93
C THR A 28 -32.79 25.28 -16.45
N SER A 29 -33.76 24.56 -15.88
CA SER A 29 -34.16 24.68 -14.48
C SER A 29 -34.90 23.42 -14.00
N TYR A 30 -35.03 23.27 -12.71
CA TYR A 30 -35.90 22.27 -12.08
C TYR A 30 -37.38 22.63 -12.22
N ALA A 31 -38.28 21.69 -12.01
CA ALA A 31 -39.72 21.92 -12.03
C ALA A 31 -40.18 22.83 -10.89
N GLY A 32 -39.43 22.90 -9.80
CA GLY A 32 -39.71 23.74 -8.63
C GLY A 32 -38.70 23.53 -7.53
N GLY A 33 -38.91 24.18 -6.40
CA GLY A 33 -38.07 24.10 -5.22
C GLY A 33 -36.86 25.03 -5.25
N ASP A 34 -36.24 25.20 -4.10
CA ASP A 34 -35.02 26.00 -3.89
C ASP A 34 -33.82 25.17 -3.44
N GLY A 35 -34.01 23.86 -3.32
CA GLY A 35 -33.03 22.91 -2.90
C GLY A 35 -32.84 22.78 -1.38
N SER A 36 -33.66 23.47 -0.58
CA SER A 36 -33.68 23.30 0.86
C SER A 36 -34.42 22.01 1.26
N ARG A 37 -34.26 21.57 2.49
CA ARG A 37 -34.94 20.36 3.03
C ARG A 37 -36.47 20.50 2.90
N ASN A 38 -37.02 21.67 3.21
CA ASN A 38 -38.46 21.91 3.21
C ASN A 38 -39.03 22.19 1.82
N ASN A 39 -38.17 22.51 0.85
CA ASN A 39 -38.57 22.85 -0.52
C ASN A 39 -37.52 22.29 -1.51
N PRO A 40 -37.38 20.93 -1.63
CA PRO A 40 -36.38 20.30 -2.49
C PRO A 40 -36.52 20.72 -3.94
N TYR A 41 -35.43 20.72 -4.69
CA TYR A 41 -35.49 20.81 -6.15
C TYR A 41 -36.33 19.68 -6.71
N GLN A 42 -37.36 19.99 -7.49
CA GLN A 42 -38.30 19.04 -8.05
C GLN A 42 -37.86 18.60 -9.44
N ILE A 43 -37.83 17.31 -9.67
CA ILE A 43 -37.45 16.68 -10.93
C ILE A 43 -38.65 15.90 -11.45
N ALA A 44 -39.22 16.36 -12.55
CA ALA A 44 -40.42 15.80 -13.19
C ALA A 44 -40.09 15.17 -14.55
N THR A 45 -38.94 15.45 -15.16
CA THR A 45 -38.57 14.96 -16.50
C THR A 45 -37.10 14.50 -16.57
N CYS A 46 -36.81 13.70 -17.59
CA CYS A 46 -35.44 13.23 -17.83
C CYS A 46 -34.49 14.38 -18.17
N GLU A 47 -34.97 15.46 -18.84
CA GLU A 47 -34.18 16.65 -19.14
C GLU A 47 -33.79 17.40 -17.86
N GLN A 48 -34.66 17.41 -16.84
CA GLN A 48 -34.32 17.99 -15.53
C GLN A 48 -33.35 17.12 -14.72
N PHE A 49 -33.47 15.82 -14.85
CA PHE A 49 -32.45 14.90 -14.30
C PHE A 49 -31.10 15.12 -15.00
N ALA A 50 -31.09 15.29 -16.32
CA ALA A 50 -29.85 15.60 -17.06
C ALA A 50 -29.28 16.96 -16.64
N PHE A 51 -30.14 17.97 -16.33
CA PHE A 51 -29.73 19.27 -15.80
C PHE A 51 -29.07 19.14 -14.43
N MET A 52 -29.60 18.29 -13.53
CA MET A 52 -28.99 17.99 -12.24
C MET A 52 -27.60 17.36 -12.46
N ALA A 53 -27.51 16.37 -13.34
CA ALA A 53 -26.24 15.70 -13.63
C ALA A 53 -25.20 16.67 -14.20
N GLN A 54 -25.56 17.50 -15.15
CA GLN A 54 -24.71 18.56 -15.71
C GLN A 54 -24.24 19.55 -14.62
N SER A 55 -25.14 19.97 -13.74
CA SER A 55 -24.80 20.91 -12.66
C SER A 55 -23.83 20.33 -11.65
N VAL A 56 -24.00 19.04 -11.26
CA VAL A 56 -23.09 18.31 -10.37
C VAL A 56 -21.71 18.15 -11.01
N ASN A 57 -21.66 17.85 -12.30
CA ASN A 57 -20.42 17.63 -13.04
C ASN A 57 -19.66 18.93 -13.34
N ALA A 58 -20.37 20.03 -13.52
CA ALA A 58 -19.77 21.33 -13.90
C ALA A 58 -19.27 22.14 -12.71
N THR A 59 -19.81 21.93 -11.52
CA THR A 59 -19.53 22.78 -10.35
C THR A 59 -19.19 21.91 -9.14
N ALA A 60 -17.98 22.05 -8.65
CA ALA A 60 -17.53 21.35 -7.44
C ALA A 60 -18.50 21.65 -6.26
N ASN A 61 -18.84 20.61 -5.53
CA ASN A 61 -19.75 20.66 -4.37
C ASN A 61 -21.16 21.23 -4.68
N TYR A 62 -21.58 21.23 -5.95
CA TYR A 62 -22.90 21.78 -6.33
C TYR A 62 -24.07 21.20 -5.53
N SER A 63 -24.05 19.88 -5.34
CA SER A 63 -25.11 19.15 -4.62
C SER A 63 -25.00 19.18 -3.10
N ARG A 64 -23.88 19.66 -2.57
CA ARG A 64 -23.61 19.65 -1.12
C ARG A 64 -24.66 20.49 -0.38
N GLY A 65 -25.30 19.86 0.59
CA GLY A 65 -26.34 20.50 1.39
C GLY A 65 -27.65 20.73 0.65
N LYS A 66 -27.84 20.22 -0.57
CA LYS A 66 -29.07 20.38 -1.35
C LYS A 66 -29.91 19.11 -1.36
N TYR A 67 -31.23 19.33 -1.46
CA TYR A 67 -32.23 18.28 -1.53
C TYR A 67 -32.84 18.27 -2.93
N PHE A 68 -32.95 17.07 -3.50
CA PHE A 68 -33.53 16.80 -4.80
C PHE A 68 -34.63 15.75 -4.64
N LYS A 69 -35.76 15.94 -5.28
CA LYS A 69 -36.92 15.06 -5.14
C LYS A 69 -37.53 14.77 -6.51
N LEU A 70 -37.76 13.48 -6.79
CA LEU A 70 -38.61 13.12 -7.91
C LEU A 70 -40.05 13.49 -7.59
N VAL A 71 -40.78 14.01 -8.59
CA VAL A 71 -42.22 14.32 -8.51
C VAL A 71 -43.00 13.65 -9.62
N ALA A 72 -42.33 12.82 -10.42
CA ALA A 72 -42.91 11.97 -11.45
C ALA A 72 -41.96 10.79 -11.75
N ASP A 73 -42.49 9.73 -12.32
CA ASP A 73 -41.69 8.64 -12.88
C ASP A 73 -40.92 9.14 -14.12
N LEU A 74 -39.68 8.64 -14.27
CA LEU A 74 -38.81 9.00 -15.39
C LEU A 74 -38.57 7.76 -16.27
N SER A 75 -38.74 7.89 -17.58
CA SER A 75 -38.41 6.87 -18.55
C SER A 75 -37.35 7.37 -19.53
N PHE A 76 -36.12 6.84 -19.45
CA PHE A 76 -35.03 7.28 -20.33
C PHE A 76 -35.05 6.58 -21.67
N ASN A 77 -35.26 5.27 -21.67
CA ASN A 77 -35.29 4.48 -22.90
C ASN A 77 -36.36 3.41 -22.79
N ASP A 78 -37.20 3.29 -23.83
CA ASP A 78 -38.19 2.23 -23.91
C ASP A 78 -37.55 0.89 -24.29
N ALA A 79 -37.97 -0.17 -23.61
CA ALA A 79 -37.63 -1.55 -23.98
C ALA A 79 -36.14 -1.92 -23.97
N VAL A 80 -35.28 -1.24 -23.20
CA VAL A 80 -33.86 -1.58 -23.08
C VAL A 80 -33.64 -3.07 -22.72
N ILE A 81 -34.47 -3.65 -21.85
CA ILE A 81 -34.37 -5.05 -21.44
C ILE A 81 -35.09 -6.00 -22.37
N SER A 82 -36.19 -5.62 -23.00
CA SER A 82 -36.90 -6.51 -23.92
C SER A 82 -36.11 -6.83 -25.20
N THR A 83 -35.15 -5.94 -25.54
CA THR A 83 -34.15 -6.19 -26.58
C THR A 83 -32.92 -6.95 -26.11
N ALA A 84 -32.74 -7.12 -24.78
CA ALA A 84 -31.57 -7.71 -24.16
C ALA A 84 -31.49 -9.25 -24.26
N ASN A 85 -32.56 -9.93 -24.74
CA ASN A 85 -32.47 -11.34 -25.09
C ASN A 85 -31.56 -11.59 -26.30
N ASP A 86 -31.25 -10.55 -27.05
CA ASP A 86 -30.17 -10.53 -28.05
C ASP A 86 -29.10 -9.57 -27.51
N VAL A 87 -28.18 -10.08 -26.73
CA VAL A 87 -26.95 -9.42 -26.26
C VAL A 87 -26.82 -7.98 -26.73
N LEU A 88 -27.13 -6.99 -25.90
CA LEU A 88 -26.92 -5.57 -26.21
C LEU A 88 -25.45 -5.39 -26.58
N LYS A 89 -25.16 -5.44 -27.85
CA LYS A 89 -23.83 -5.29 -28.40
C LYS A 89 -23.44 -3.84 -28.32
N LYS A 90 -22.16 -3.59 -28.10
CA LYS A 90 -21.56 -2.28 -28.29
C LYS A 90 -22.02 -1.72 -29.63
N GLY A 91 -22.79 -0.63 -29.57
CA GLY A 91 -23.30 0.04 -30.76
C GLY A 91 -24.83 0.00 -30.95
N ASP A 92 -25.58 -0.64 -30.07
CA ASP A 92 -27.03 -0.52 -30.05
C ASP A 92 -27.45 0.90 -29.68
N ALA A 93 -28.40 1.45 -30.41
CA ALA A 93 -28.64 2.89 -30.53
C ALA A 93 -29.55 3.48 -29.43
N PHE A 94 -29.32 3.11 -28.16
CA PHE A 94 -29.99 3.80 -27.05
C PHE A 94 -29.17 5.01 -26.61
N PRO A 95 -29.81 6.16 -26.33
CA PRO A 95 -29.16 7.27 -25.70
C PRO A 95 -28.58 6.88 -24.34
N VAL A 96 -27.29 7.20 -24.13
CA VAL A 96 -26.61 6.98 -22.87
C VAL A 96 -27.20 7.90 -21.80
N SER A 97 -27.65 7.35 -20.70
CA SER A 97 -28.28 8.08 -19.60
C SER A 97 -27.28 9.00 -18.87
N PRO A 98 -27.72 10.12 -18.30
CA PRO A 98 -26.85 11.05 -17.59
C PRO A 98 -26.21 10.41 -16.36
N THR A 99 -24.92 10.71 -16.13
CA THR A 99 -24.16 10.25 -14.95
C THR A 99 -23.73 11.44 -14.11
N MET A 100 -23.56 11.23 -12.80
CA MET A 100 -23.13 12.25 -11.85
C MET A 100 -21.84 11.91 -11.16
N GLY A 101 -20.90 12.87 -11.13
CA GLY A 101 -19.58 12.73 -10.56
C GLY A 101 -18.57 12.05 -11.49
N GLU A 102 -17.38 11.88 -10.99
CA GLU A 102 -16.29 11.12 -11.60
C GLU A 102 -15.70 10.18 -10.55
N TYR A 103 -15.26 9.03 -11.00
CA TYR A 103 -14.53 8.07 -10.15
C TYR A 103 -13.40 7.46 -10.96
N LYS A 104 -12.18 7.75 -10.58
CA LYS A 104 -10.96 7.16 -11.18
C LYS A 104 -10.35 6.13 -10.25
N ASP A 105 -10.22 6.49 -9.00
CA ASP A 105 -9.73 5.65 -7.91
C ASP A 105 -10.31 6.18 -6.58
N PRO A 106 -10.14 5.46 -5.46
CA PRO A 106 -10.74 5.85 -4.18
C PRO A 106 -10.32 7.21 -3.61
N GLU A 107 -9.22 7.78 -4.07
CA GLU A 107 -8.72 9.08 -3.62
C GLU A 107 -8.99 10.20 -4.63
N ASN A 108 -9.35 9.84 -5.87
CA ASN A 108 -9.50 10.77 -6.99
C ASN A 108 -10.89 10.66 -7.63
N TYR A 109 -11.83 11.35 -7.04
CA TYR A 109 -13.23 11.36 -7.48
C TYR A 109 -13.89 12.73 -7.27
N THR A 110 -14.98 12.98 -8.01
CA THR A 110 -15.97 14.01 -7.70
C THR A 110 -17.30 13.33 -7.45
N ALA A 111 -18.03 13.76 -6.43
CA ALA A 111 -19.18 13.04 -5.91
C ALA A 111 -20.46 13.86 -5.89
N PHE A 112 -21.59 13.16 -5.91
CA PHE A 112 -22.85 13.72 -5.43
C PHE A 112 -22.84 13.74 -3.90
N GLN A 113 -23.20 14.90 -3.31
CA GLN A 113 -23.07 15.17 -1.87
C GLN A 113 -24.37 15.66 -1.22
N GLY A 114 -25.49 15.47 -1.89
CA GLY A 114 -26.80 15.94 -1.45
C GLY A 114 -27.73 14.81 -1.00
N VAL A 115 -29.01 15.14 -0.85
CA VAL A 115 -30.09 14.17 -0.65
C VAL A 115 -30.85 14.00 -1.95
N PHE A 116 -30.92 12.77 -2.47
CA PHE A 116 -31.78 12.39 -3.59
C PHE A 116 -32.90 11.50 -3.09
N ASP A 117 -34.11 12.03 -3.12
CA ASP A 117 -35.34 11.35 -2.70
C ASP A 117 -36.19 10.97 -3.92
N GLY A 118 -36.31 9.68 -4.17
CA GLY A 118 -37.16 9.16 -5.22
C GLY A 118 -38.66 9.32 -4.91
N ASP A 119 -39.04 9.59 -3.66
CA ASP A 119 -40.44 9.78 -3.20
C ASP A 119 -41.35 8.62 -3.62
N GLY A 120 -40.82 7.44 -3.80
CA GLY A 120 -41.51 6.23 -4.29
C GLY A 120 -41.68 6.17 -5.81
N HIS A 121 -41.19 7.17 -6.55
CA HIS A 121 -41.16 7.16 -8.01
C HIS A 121 -40.14 6.23 -8.61
N THR A 122 -40.34 5.90 -9.88
CA THR A 122 -39.55 4.98 -10.66
C THR A 122 -38.69 5.70 -11.69
N ILE A 123 -37.44 5.30 -11.82
CA ILE A 123 -36.58 5.59 -12.97
C ILE A 123 -36.45 4.30 -13.79
N SER A 124 -36.83 4.36 -15.06
CA SER A 124 -36.77 3.21 -15.96
C SER A 124 -35.93 3.50 -17.20
N GLY A 125 -35.41 2.42 -17.82
CA GLY A 125 -34.71 2.49 -19.07
C GLY A 125 -33.33 3.17 -19.01
N LEU A 126 -32.66 3.16 -17.86
CA LEU A 126 -31.29 3.64 -17.77
C LEU A 126 -30.37 2.76 -18.65
N TYR A 127 -29.54 3.40 -19.43
CA TYR A 127 -28.59 2.75 -20.33
C TYR A 127 -27.19 3.30 -20.14
N TYR A 128 -26.30 2.49 -19.59
CA TYR A 128 -24.92 2.83 -19.31
C TYR A 128 -23.97 1.83 -19.98
N VAL A 129 -23.25 2.29 -20.99
CA VAL A 129 -22.27 1.45 -21.73
C VAL A 129 -20.97 2.22 -21.87
N ASP A 130 -19.91 1.72 -21.26
CA ASP A 130 -18.55 2.24 -21.38
C ASP A 130 -17.52 1.12 -21.25
N TRP A 131 -16.36 1.28 -21.91
CA TRP A 131 -15.27 0.30 -21.94
C TRP A 131 -14.17 0.59 -20.90
N GLY A 132 -14.25 1.68 -20.17
CA GLY A 132 -13.19 2.13 -19.27
C GLY A 132 -13.60 2.17 -17.80
N ASN A 133 -14.14 3.27 -17.38
CA ASN A 133 -14.36 3.59 -15.96
C ASN A 133 -15.78 3.27 -15.49
N ALA A 134 -16.00 3.37 -14.18
CA ALA A 134 -17.31 3.25 -13.54
C ALA A 134 -18.36 4.12 -14.23
N PHE A 135 -19.37 3.51 -14.82
CA PHE A 135 -20.40 4.20 -15.57
C PHE A 135 -21.77 3.78 -15.05
N THR A 136 -22.37 4.62 -14.24
CA THR A 136 -23.61 4.38 -13.49
C THR A 136 -24.29 5.71 -13.15
N MET A 137 -25.45 5.69 -12.51
CA MET A 137 -26.20 6.90 -12.16
C MET A 137 -25.37 7.86 -11.30
N PHE A 138 -24.81 7.40 -10.18
CA PHE A 138 -23.84 8.14 -9.37
C PHE A 138 -22.48 7.45 -9.44
N LYS A 139 -21.48 8.03 -10.08
CA LYS A 139 -20.12 7.44 -10.10
C LYS A 139 -19.48 7.45 -8.71
N ALA A 140 -19.80 8.45 -7.89
CA ALA A 140 -19.46 8.48 -6.47
C ALA A 140 -20.55 9.20 -5.65
N LEU A 141 -20.78 8.68 -4.44
CA LEU A 141 -21.56 9.35 -3.38
C LEU A 141 -20.59 9.67 -2.23
N ASP A 142 -20.64 10.88 -1.67
CA ASP A 142 -19.79 11.28 -0.54
C ASP A 142 -20.55 12.21 0.42
N GLY A 143 -20.87 11.76 1.62
CA GLY A 143 -21.75 12.45 2.56
C GLY A 143 -23.20 12.57 2.07
N ALA A 144 -23.62 11.68 1.17
CA ALA A 144 -24.92 11.76 0.50
C ALA A 144 -25.97 10.83 1.11
N THR A 145 -27.23 11.08 0.75
CA THR A 145 -28.33 10.14 1.00
C THR A 145 -29.11 9.91 -0.29
N VAL A 146 -29.29 8.66 -0.69
CA VAL A 146 -30.20 8.23 -1.76
C VAL A 146 -31.29 7.38 -1.13
N LYS A 147 -32.55 7.77 -1.35
CA LYS A 147 -33.66 7.11 -0.69
C LYS A 147 -34.93 7.02 -1.54
N ASN A 148 -35.78 6.03 -1.17
CA ASN A 148 -37.15 5.87 -1.67
C ASN A 148 -37.26 5.79 -3.20
N LEU A 149 -36.34 5.07 -3.84
CA LEU A 149 -36.19 5.03 -5.30
C LEU A 149 -36.40 3.63 -5.84
N THR A 150 -37.13 3.54 -6.95
CA THR A 150 -37.16 2.33 -7.79
C THR A 150 -36.37 2.56 -9.06
N ILE A 151 -35.48 1.61 -9.40
CA ILE A 151 -34.87 1.53 -10.73
C ILE A 151 -35.35 0.22 -11.38
N THR A 152 -35.79 0.30 -12.62
CA THR A 152 -36.27 -0.87 -13.37
C THR A 152 -35.89 -0.79 -14.85
N ASP A 153 -36.02 -1.90 -15.55
CA ASP A 153 -35.87 -2.00 -17.00
C ASP A 153 -34.56 -1.33 -17.54
N SER A 154 -33.46 -1.48 -16.78
CA SER A 154 -32.22 -0.74 -16.99
C SER A 154 -31.06 -1.70 -17.32
N TYR A 155 -30.07 -1.21 -18.07
CA TYR A 155 -28.90 -1.96 -18.48
C TYR A 155 -27.59 -1.24 -18.22
N ILE A 156 -26.61 -1.96 -17.66
CA ILE A 156 -25.26 -1.47 -17.43
C ILE A 156 -24.25 -2.44 -18.08
N TYR A 157 -23.28 -1.90 -18.84
CA TYR A 157 -22.11 -2.59 -19.34
C TYR A 157 -20.86 -1.74 -19.11
N SER A 158 -19.96 -2.18 -18.23
CA SER A 158 -18.72 -1.44 -17.94
C SER A 158 -17.67 -2.33 -17.29
N GLY A 159 -16.44 -1.83 -17.20
CA GLY A 159 -15.27 -2.54 -16.72
C GLY A 159 -14.79 -2.21 -15.32
N SER A 160 -15.42 -1.30 -14.62
CA SER A 160 -15.00 -0.89 -13.26
C SER A 160 -16.06 -1.23 -12.21
N ASN A 161 -15.99 -0.62 -11.03
CA ASN A 161 -16.97 -0.84 -9.98
C ASN A 161 -18.39 -0.44 -10.43
N LEU A 162 -19.36 -1.32 -10.27
CA LEU A 162 -20.69 -1.12 -10.82
C LEU A 162 -21.79 -1.34 -9.80
N GLY A 163 -22.79 -0.46 -9.83
CA GLY A 163 -24.07 -0.60 -9.18
C GLY A 163 -25.12 0.22 -9.93
N PHE A 164 -26.39 -0.15 -9.90
CA PHE A 164 -27.42 0.65 -10.58
C PHE A 164 -27.60 2.03 -9.94
N ILE A 165 -27.32 2.15 -8.64
CA ILE A 165 -27.37 3.42 -7.94
C ILE A 165 -25.99 4.09 -7.97
N ALA A 166 -24.95 3.44 -7.42
CA ALA A 166 -23.64 4.06 -7.31
C ALA A 166 -22.49 3.09 -7.62
N ALA A 167 -21.39 3.61 -8.18
CA ALA A 167 -20.16 2.83 -8.31
C ALA A 167 -19.36 2.80 -7.01
N ALA A 168 -19.21 3.94 -6.34
CA ALA A 168 -18.47 4.09 -5.08
C ALA A 168 -19.30 4.90 -4.07
N VAL A 169 -19.28 4.49 -2.80
CA VAL A 169 -20.10 5.09 -1.74
C VAL A 169 -19.24 5.38 -0.52
N TYR A 170 -19.11 6.67 -0.18
CA TYR A 170 -18.32 7.18 0.94
C TYR A 170 -19.22 7.92 1.92
N ASP A 171 -19.09 7.70 3.22
CA ASP A 171 -19.78 8.41 4.30
C ASP A 171 -21.28 8.65 4.02
N SER A 172 -21.94 7.72 3.32
CA SER A 172 -23.26 7.94 2.71
C SER A 172 -24.26 6.88 3.12
N LYS A 173 -25.53 7.19 2.91
CA LYS A 173 -26.65 6.29 3.18
C LYS A 173 -27.46 6.00 1.90
N ILE A 174 -27.72 4.74 1.64
CA ILE A 174 -28.70 4.27 0.64
C ILE A 174 -29.80 3.51 1.40
N ILE A 175 -31.01 3.97 1.35
CA ILE A 175 -32.12 3.37 2.09
C ILE A 175 -33.40 3.31 1.27
N ASN A 176 -34.19 2.25 1.46
CA ASN A 176 -35.45 2.07 0.73
C ASN A 176 -35.28 2.17 -0.79
N CYS A 177 -34.24 1.61 -1.33
CA CYS A 177 -34.06 1.59 -2.77
C CYS A 177 -34.27 0.19 -3.31
N GLN A 178 -34.92 0.07 -4.45
CA GLN A 178 -35.11 -1.20 -5.12
C GLN A 178 -34.70 -1.16 -6.59
N VAL A 179 -34.05 -2.24 -7.03
CA VAL A 179 -33.63 -2.41 -8.42
C VAL A 179 -34.24 -3.73 -8.92
N THR A 180 -35.07 -3.62 -9.94
CA THR A 180 -35.84 -4.78 -10.46
C THR A 180 -35.72 -4.87 -11.98
N ASN A 181 -35.98 -6.06 -12.53
CA ASN A 181 -36.05 -6.30 -13.96
C ASN A 181 -34.92 -5.62 -14.76
N SER A 182 -33.70 -5.65 -14.24
CA SER A 182 -32.54 -4.94 -14.81
C SER A 182 -31.38 -5.90 -15.02
N ARG A 183 -30.46 -5.54 -15.92
CA ARG A 183 -29.31 -6.39 -16.24
C ARG A 183 -28.00 -5.62 -16.19
N MET A 184 -26.99 -6.24 -15.62
CA MET A 184 -25.61 -5.75 -15.56
C MET A 184 -24.67 -6.77 -16.17
N ASP A 185 -23.85 -6.33 -17.11
CA ASP A 185 -22.75 -7.10 -17.65
C ASP A 185 -21.43 -6.40 -17.30
N SER A 186 -20.61 -7.04 -16.47
CA SER A 186 -19.34 -6.49 -15.98
C SER A 186 -18.19 -7.35 -16.48
N TRP A 187 -17.16 -6.73 -17.04
CA TRP A 187 -16.02 -7.47 -17.58
C TRP A 187 -14.74 -7.35 -16.73
N ALA A 188 -14.68 -6.52 -15.72
CA ALA A 188 -13.44 -6.28 -14.95
C ALA A 188 -13.56 -6.40 -13.44
N SER A 189 -14.20 -5.48 -12.74
CA SER A 189 -14.02 -5.31 -11.30
C SER A 189 -15.16 -5.84 -10.42
N THR A 190 -15.51 -5.12 -9.39
CA THR A 190 -16.54 -5.46 -8.40
C THR A 190 -17.90 -4.94 -8.83
N SER A 191 -18.93 -5.77 -8.69
CA SER A 191 -20.29 -5.46 -9.11
C SER A 191 -21.30 -5.83 -8.04
N GLY A 192 -22.26 -4.94 -7.77
CA GLY A 192 -23.41 -5.21 -6.91
C GLY A 192 -24.65 -4.52 -7.46
N ALA A 193 -25.86 -5.05 -7.22
CA ALA A 193 -27.07 -4.47 -7.79
C ALA A 193 -27.31 -3.04 -7.30
N ILE A 194 -27.00 -2.73 -6.04
CA ILE A 194 -27.17 -1.38 -5.48
C ILE A 194 -25.90 -0.55 -5.68
N CYS A 195 -24.74 -1.08 -5.28
CA CYS A 195 -23.47 -0.35 -5.45
C CYS A 195 -22.28 -1.29 -5.73
N GLY A 196 -21.22 -0.73 -6.35
CA GLY A 196 -19.98 -1.45 -6.64
C GLY A 196 -19.11 -1.63 -5.41
N ARG A 197 -18.78 -0.54 -4.73
CA ARG A 197 -17.91 -0.52 -3.55
C ARG A 197 -18.42 0.44 -2.48
N THR A 198 -18.08 0.14 -1.22
CA THR A 198 -18.34 1.04 -0.09
C THR A 198 -17.07 1.38 0.65
N PHE A 199 -17.05 2.56 1.27
CA PHE A 199 -15.91 3.09 2.00
C PHE A 199 -16.39 3.86 3.23
N ARG A 200 -15.53 4.00 4.23
CA ARG A 200 -15.75 4.84 5.41
C ARG A 200 -17.08 4.50 6.12
N THR A 201 -17.78 5.51 6.62
CA THR A 201 -19.06 5.33 7.32
C THR A 201 -20.22 5.22 6.33
N THR A 202 -20.49 4.01 5.84
CA THR A 202 -21.54 3.78 4.83
C THR A 202 -22.64 2.88 5.38
N ARG A 203 -23.89 3.20 5.04
CA ARG A 203 -25.09 2.45 5.42
C ARG A 203 -25.91 2.11 4.17
N ILE A 204 -26.12 0.82 3.93
CA ILE A 204 -27.08 0.32 2.92
C ILE A 204 -28.16 -0.43 3.67
N GLN A 205 -29.37 0.12 3.70
CA GLN A 205 -30.42 -0.35 4.59
C GLN A 205 -31.74 -0.51 3.85
N ASN A 206 -32.47 -1.59 4.16
CA ASN A 206 -33.82 -1.80 3.67
C ASN A 206 -33.94 -1.68 2.14
N CYS A 207 -33.01 -2.34 1.41
CA CYS A 207 -32.92 -2.29 -0.05
C CYS A 207 -33.30 -3.63 -0.69
N CYS A 208 -33.85 -3.59 -1.90
CA CYS A 208 -34.28 -4.78 -2.64
C CYS A 208 -33.55 -4.85 -3.99
N ALA A 209 -33.15 -6.07 -4.39
CA ALA A 209 -32.58 -6.30 -5.72
C ALA A 209 -33.13 -7.60 -6.34
N ASN A 210 -33.71 -7.46 -7.54
CA ASN A 210 -34.12 -8.58 -8.39
C ASN A 210 -33.59 -8.32 -9.82
N VAL A 211 -32.38 -8.77 -10.10
CA VAL A 211 -31.64 -8.41 -11.31
C VAL A 211 -30.82 -9.60 -11.86
N THR A 212 -30.44 -9.51 -13.12
CA THR A 212 -29.44 -10.40 -13.71
C THR A 212 -28.07 -9.73 -13.73
N ILE A 213 -27.05 -10.39 -13.14
CA ILE A 213 -25.66 -9.91 -13.11
C ILE A 213 -24.77 -10.94 -13.83
N SER A 214 -24.10 -10.52 -14.91
CA SER A 214 -23.08 -11.30 -15.57
C SER A 214 -21.72 -10.63 -15.35
N ALA A 215 -20.83 -11.26 -14.57
CA ALA A 215 -19.57 -10.65 -14.16
C ALA A 215 -18.38 -11.60 -14.41
N LYS A 216 -17.23 -11.05 -14.82
CA LYS A 216 -15.97 -11.81 -14.92
C LYS A 216 -15.28 -11.98 -13.58
N ASN A 217 -15.51 -11.07 -12.66
CA ASN A 217 -14.89 -11.03 -11.34
C ASN A 217 -15.97 -11.07 -10.25
N CYS A 218 -15.84 -10.24 -9.26
CA CYS A 218 -16.59 -10.28 -8.02
C CYS A 218 -18.00 -9.71 -8.16
N CYS A 219 -19.04 -10.47 -7.81
CA CYS A 219 -20.40 -9.94 -7.77
C CYS A 219 -21.14 -10.30 -6.49
N GLY A 220 -21.87 -9.31 -5.94
CA GLY A 220 -22.76 -9.46 -4.80
C GLY A 220 -24.18 -8.95 -5.11
N GLY A 221 -25.19 -9.51 -4.46
CA GLY A 221 -26.59 -9.14 -4.69
C GLY A 221 -26.89 -7.68 -4.34
N ILE A 222 -26.22 -7.13 -3.34
CA ILE A 222 -26.33 -5.72 -2.93
C ILE A 222 -25.08 -4.95 -3.32
N CYS A 223 -23.91 -5.43 -2.91
CA CYS A 223 -22.64 -4.72 -3.03
C CYS A 223 -21.54 -5.65 -3.57
N GLY A 224 -20.69 -5.13 -4.45
CA GLY A 224 -19.54 -5.92 -4.93
C GLY A 224 -18.45 -6.03 -3.87
N MET A 225 -18.18 -4.95 -3.14
CA MET A 225 -17.16 -4.90 -2.11
C MET A 225 -17.63 -4.05 -0.92
N ALA A 226 -17.88 -4.68 0.21
CA ALA A 226 -18.22 -4.02 1.46
C ALA A 226 -16.94 -3.64 2.20
N ALA A 227 -16.76 -2.35 2.41
CA ALA A 227 -15.51 -1.73 2.92
C ALA A 227 -14.33 -1.83 1.92
N THR A 228 -13.14 -1.44 2.35
CA THR A 228 -11.91 -1.49 1.55
C THR A 228 -10.72 -1.82 2.45
N ASN A 229 -9.74 -2.50 1.89
CA ASN A 229 -8.44 -2.71 2.54
C ASN A 229 -7.45 -1.58 2.24
N GLN A 230 -7.87 -0.56 1.50
CA GLN A 230 -6.96 0.50 1.08
C GLN A 230 -6.50 1.34 2.27
N ALA A 231 -5.21 1.62 2.32
CA ALA A 231 -4.60 2.47 3.34
C ALA A 231 -5.30 3.84 3.41
N GLY A 232 -5.40 4.39 4.62
CA GLY A 232 -6.04 5.67 4.87
C GLY A 232 -7.57 5.63 5.01
N PHE A 233 -8.21 4.45 4.84
CA PHE A 233 -9.65 4.31 5.03
C PHE A 233 -9.99 3.60 6.35
N VAL A 234 -10.64 4.30 7.26
CA VAL A 234 -11.29 3.69 8.43
C VAL A 234 -12.73 3.37 8.04
N ASN A 235 -13.02 2.08 7.89
CA ASN A 235 -14.34 1.65 7.49
C ASN A 235 -15.28 1.50 8.71
N ASP A 236 -16.56 1.75 8.48
CA ASP A 236 -17.70 1.46 9.35
C ASP A 236 -18.91 1.25 8.43
N VAL A 237 -18.93 0.10 7.78
CA VAL A 237 -19.92 -0.25 6.77
C VAL A 237 -20.96 -1.18 7.34
N ILE A 238 -22.25 -0.85 7.17
CA ILE A 238 -23.35 -1.73 7.54
C ILE A 238 -24.26 -1.93 6.32
N ILE A 239 -24.50 -3.21 5.97
CA ILE A 239 -25.50 -3.63 4.99
C ILE A 239 -26.52 -4.47 5.74
N GLU A 240 -27.76 -3.96 5.89
CA GLU A 240 -28.75 -4.61 6.70
C GLU A 240 -30.19 -4.52 6.17
N ASN A 241 -30.99 -5.50 6.52
CA ASN A 241 -32.42 -5.61 6.20
C ASN A 241 -32.69 -5.52 4.70
N CYS A 242 -31.84 -6.14 3.88
CA CYS A 242 -31.98 -6.17 2.43
C CYS A 242 -32.49 -7.54 1.95
N LEU A 243 -33.17 -7.52 0.80
CA LEU A 243 -33.67 -8.73 0.13
C LEU A 243 -33.13 -8.79 -1.30
N THR A 244 -32.51 -9.92 -1.67
CA THR A 244 -32.07 -10.12 -3.04
C THR A 244 -32.64 -11.39 -3.65
N ASP A 245 -33.00 -11.29 -4.92
CA ASP A 245 -33.41 -12.41 -5.77
C ASP A 245 -32.66 -12.26 -7.11
N CYS A 246 -31.33 -12.43 -7.06
CA CYS A 246 -30.48 -12.15 -8.19
C CYS A 246 -30.12 -13.42 -8.96
N ASN A 247 -30.10 -13.31 -10.30
CA ASN A 247 -29.56 -14.34 -11.17
C ASN A 247 -28.16 -13.96 -11.63
N MET A 248 -27.16 -14.68 -11.11
CA MET A 248 -25.74 -14.36 -11.35
C MET A 248 -25.07 -15.38 -12.25
N THR A 249 -24.40 -14.89 -13.28
CA THR A 249 -23.47 -15.66 -14.10
C THR A 249 -22.05 -15.22 -13.79
N TYR A 250 -21.21 -16.17 -13.36
CA TYR A 250 -19.85 -15.89 -12.92
C TYR A 250 -18.84 -16.74 -13.67
N THR A 251 -17.70 -16.16 -14.02
CA THR A 251 -16.68 -16.84 -14.81
C THR A 251 -15.42 -17.23 -14.03
N LYS A 252 -15.28 -16.78 -12.77
CA LYS A 252 -14.15 -17.09 -11.90
C LYS A 252 -14.66 -17.67 -10.58
N ASP A 253 -14.14 -18.81 -10.15
CA ASP A 253 -14.35 -19.50 -8.86
C ASP A 253 -15.78 -19.91 -8.48
N ASP A 254 -16.77 -19.68 -9.34
CA ASP A 254 -18.19 -20.09 -9.19
C ASP A 254 -18.89 -19.67 -7.88
N VAL A 255 -18.40 -18.59 -7.23
CA VAL A 255 -18.98 -18.07 -6.00
C VAL A 255 -19.98 -16.96 -6.32
N LYS A 256 -21.23 -17.13 -5.86
CA LYS A 256 -22.36 -16.22 -6.07
C LYS A 256 -22.87 -15.70 -4.73
N ALA A 257 -22.49 -14.46 -4.41
CA ALA A 257 -22.79 -13.87 -3.12
C ALA A 257 -24.16 -13.18 -3.10
N GLY A 258 -25.01 -13.54 -2.17
CA GLY A 258 -26.35 -12.96 -2.04
C GLY A 258 -26.36 -11.51 -1.58
N VAL A 259 -25.39 -11.08 -0.80
CA VAL A 259 -25.31 -9.72 -0.23
C VAL A 259 -24.09 -9.00 -0.75
N ALA A 260 -22.88 -9.41 -0.36
CA ALA A 260 -21.63 -8.80 -0.79
C ALA A 260 -20.61 -9.85 -1.24
N TYR A 261 -19.77 -9.52 -2.24
CA TYR A 261 -18.74 -10.48 -2.66
C TYR A 261 -17.50 -10.39 -1.76
N TYR A 262 -16.88 -9.23 -1.62
CA TYR A 262 -15.80 -8.99 -0.66
C TYR A 262 -16.31 -8.29 0.59
N MET A 263 -15.83 -8.76 1.73
CA MET A 263 -15.95 -8.07 3.01
C MET A 263 -14.55 -7.77 3.54
N TYR A 264 -14.36 -6.53 3.98
CA TYR A 264 -13.13 -6.09 4.62
C TYR A 264 -13.40 -5.61 6.05
N ALA A 265 -12.33 -5.38 6.80
CA ALA A 265 -12.41 -5.01 8.22
C ALA A 265 -13.41 -3.89 8.50
N ASN A 266 -14.19 -4.05 9.57
CA ASN A 266 -15.27 -3.18 9.99
C ASN A 266 -16.46 -3.11 9.01
N ALA A 267 -16.63 -4.12 8.14
CA ALA A 267 -17.88 -4.35 7.44
C ALA A 267 -18.78 -5.28 8.25
N VAL A 268 -20.05 -4.95 8.32
CA VAL A 268 -21.11 -5.78 8.94
C VAL A 268 -22.20 -6.01 7.93
N ILE A 269 -22.50 -7.28 7.62
CA ILE A 269 -23.71 -7.65 6.89
C ILE A 269 -24.63 -8.41 7.84
N ARG A 270 -25.85 -7.90 8.06
CA ARG A 270 -26.76 -8.51 9.02
C ARG A 270 -28.23 -8.42 8.65
N ASN A 271 -28.98 -9.44 9.06
CA ASN A 271 -30.43 -9.50 8.85
C ASN A 271 -30.79 -9.30 7.36
N ASN A 272 -30.03 -9.91 6.44
CA ASN A 272 -30.31 -9.88 5.02
C ASN A 272 -30.86 -11.24 4.56
N TRP A 273 -31.68 -11.22 3.52
CA TRP A 273 -32.22 -12.43 2.90
C TRP A 273 -31.88 -12.47 1.42
N TYR A 274 -31.56 -13.66 0.93
CA TYR A 274 -31.15 -13.83 -0.47
C TYR A 274 -31.71 -15.10 -1.08
N SER A 275 -31.98 -15.06 -2.39
CA SER A 275 -32.47 -16.16 -3.22
C SER A 275 -31.88 -16.10 -4.62
N GLY A 276 -32.56 -16.71 -5.58
CA GLY A 276 -32.06 -16.82 -6.94
C GLY A 276 -31.05 -17.96 -7.07
N ASN A 277 -29.98 -17.77 -7.82
CA ASN A 277 -28.92 -18.78 -7.94
C ASN A 277 -27.71 -18.51 -7.02
N THR A 278 -27.89 -17.75 -5.97
CA THR A 278 -26.86 -17.43 -4.97
C THR A 278 -26.77 -18.54 -3.93
N THR A 279 -25.58 -18.81 -3.43
CA THR A 279 -25.32 -19.93 -2.52
C THR A 279 -24.82 -19.51 -1.15
N LYS A 280 -24.36 -18.27 -1.01
CA LYS A 280 -23.80 -17.70 0.21
C LYS A 280 -24.25 -16.24 0.33
N ASP A 281 -24.23 -15.69 1.53
CA ASP A 281 -24.46 -14.28 1.80
C ASP A 281 -23.29 -13.41 1.35
N PHE A 282 -22.04 -13.87 1.54
CA PHE A 282 -20.83 -13.22 1.00
C PHE A 282 -19.95 -14.20 0.22
N GLY A 283 -19.10 -13.67 -0.66
CA GLY A 283 -18.24 -14.46 -1.54
C GLY A 283 -16.91 -14.82 -0.92
N ALA A 284 -16.15 -13.82 -0.50
CA ALA A 284 -14.85 -13.98 0.13
C ALA A 284 -14.71 -13.01 1.30
N ASN A 285 -14.36 -13.56 2.44
CA ASN A 285 -13.90 -12.78 3.58
C ASN A 285 -12.38 -12.69 3.48
N THR A 286 -11.88 -11.49 3.28
CA THR A 286 -10.44 -11.25 3.12
C THR A 286 -9.78 -10.82 4.44
N TRP A 287 -10.57 -10.77 5.54
CA TRP A 287 -10.09 -10.33 6.83
C TRP A 287 -10.66 -11.17 7.96
N SER A 288 -9.81 -11.63 8.84
CA SER A 288 -10.17 -12.43 10.00
C SER A 288 -9.59 -11.87 11.30
N ASP A 289 -9.60 -10.57 11.48
CA ASP A 289 -9.24 -9.97 12.78
C ASP A 289 -10.43 -9.96 13.78
N GLY A 290 -11.50 -10.66 13.45
CA GLY A 290 -12.69 -10.81 14.31
C GLY A 290 -13.62 -9.60 14.35
N LEU A 291 -13.38 -8.61 13.49
CA LEU A 291 -14.19 -7.40 13.38
C LEU A 291 -15.24 -7.46 12.27
N ASP A 292 -15.11 -8.41 11.36
CA ASP A 292 -16.15 -8.69 10.35
C ASP A 292 -17.29 -9.42 11.00
N LYS A 293 -18.50 -8.92 10.82
CA LYS A 293 -19.66 -9.54 11.42
C LYS A 293 -20.68 -9.90 10.37
N GLU A 294 -20.92 -11.19 10.31
CA GLU A 294 -22.04 -11.80 9.64
C GLU A 294 -23.07 -12.18 10.68
N GLU A 295 -24.23 -11.54 10.67
CA GLU A 295 -25.26 -11.77 11.68
C GLU A 295 -26.63 -12.02 11.06
N ASN A 296 -27.21 -13.20 11.29
CA ASN A 296 -28.60 -13.53 10.94
C ASN A 296 -28.94 -13.33 9.44
N ASN A 297 -28.00 -13.53 8.53
CA ASN A 297 -28.29 -13.56 7.10
C ASN A 297 -28.85 -14.95 6.74
N SER A 298 -29.78 -15.05 5.79
CA SER A 298 -30.46 -16.29 5.50
C SER A 298 -30.90 -16.44 4.04
N ILE A 299 -30.89 -17.66 3.54
CA ILE A 299 -31.53 -17.99 2.27
C ILE A 299 -33.05 -17.90 2.43
N VAL A 300 -33.74 -17.34 1.44
CA VAL A 300 -35.22 -17.29 1.43
C VAL A 300 -35.77 -18.71 1.20
N SER A 301 -36.34 -19.26 2.24
CA SER A 301 -37.05 -20.56 2.16
C SER A 301 -38.57 -20.38 2.13
N ASP A 302 -39.08 -19.32 2.74
CA ASP A 302 -40.49 -18.91 2.79
C ASP A 302 -40.55 -17.37 2.70
N LEU A 303 -41.13 -16.87 1.62
CA LEU A 303 -41.21 -15.43 1.39
C LEU A 303 -42.08 -14.72 2.41
N SER A 304 -43.16 -15.34 2.86
CA SER A 304 -44.06 -14.74 3.85
C SER A 304 -43.40 -14.59 5.22
N ALA A 305 -42.68 -15.62 5.66
CA ALA A 305 -41.88 -15.57 6.87
C ALA A 305 -40.73 -14.54 6.75
N THR A 306 -40.06 -14.51 5.59
CA THR A 306 -38.99 -13.52 5.28
C THR A 306 -39.53 -12.10 5.34
N VAL A 307 -40.64 -11.81 4.69
CA VAL A 307 -41.27 -10.47 4.72
C VAL A 307 -41.68 -10.07 6.12
N SER A 308 -42.20 -11.00 6.92
CA SER A 308 -42.51 -10.74 8.34
C SER A 308 -41.24 -10.35 9.13
N ALA A 309 -40.13 -11.04 8.91
CA ALA A 309 -38.88 -10.76 9.58
C ALA A 309 -38.30 -9.42 9.10
N LEU A 310 -38.31 -9.13 7.78
CA LEU A 310 -37.90 -7.86 7.21
C LEU A 310 -38.69 -6.67 7.79
N ASN A 311 -40.04 -6.84 7.92
CA ASN A 311 -40.89 -5.80 8.53
C ASN A 311 -40.60 -5.58 10.02
N SER A 312 -40.28 -6.64 10.74
CA SER A 312 -39.90 -6.55 12.17
C SER A 312 -38.58 -5.77 12.32
N LYS A 313 -37.63 -5.93 11.39
CA LYS A 313 -36.35 -5.21 11.40
C LYS A 313 -36.52 -3.79 10.86
N ALA A 314 -37.30 -3.59 9.80
CA ALA A 314 -37.60 -2.25 9.28
C ALA A 314 -38.17 -1.32 10.35
N ALA A 315 -39.00 -1.85 11.25
CA ALA A 315 -39.56 -1.07 12.37
C ALA A 315 -38.48 -0.49 13.32
N LEU A 316 -37.28 -1.03 13.30
CA LEU A 316 -36.14 -0.59 14.12
C LEU A 316 -35.16 0.34 13.36
N ILE A 317 -35.34 0.53 12.05
CA ILE A 317 -34.47 1.35 11.21
C ILE A 317 -35.18 2.67 10.92
N PRO A 318 -34.68 3.81 11.41
CA PRO A 318 -35.30 5.11 11.17
C PRO A 318 -35.40 5.43 9.67
N GLY A 319 -36.63 5.79 9.25
CA GLY A 319 -36.93 6.10 7.85
C GLY A 319 -37.14 4.89 6.95
N ALA A 320 -37.04 3.66 7.45
CA ALA A 320 -37.31 2.48 6.63
C ALA A 320 -38.79 2.35 6.29
N CYS A 321 -39.10 2.03 5.02
CA CYS A 321 -40.45 1.65 4.62
C CYS A 321 -40.71 0.17 4.91
N ARG A 322 -42.00 -0.21 4.89
CA ARG A 322 -42.43 -1.61 5.03
C ARG A 322 -42.24 -2.38 3.73
N TRP A 323 -42.22 -3.69 3.87
CA TRP A 323 -42.17 -4.64 2.77
C TRP A 323 -43.57 -5.16 2.44
N ASN A 324 -43.87 -5.20 1.15
CA ASN A 324 -45.08 -5.86 0.62
C ASN A 324 -44.95 -7.38 0.68
N ALA A 325 -46.09 -8.08 0.64
CA ALA A 325 -46.15 -9.54 0.68
C ALA A 325 -45.38 -10.23 -0.47
N ASN A 326 -45.11 -9.54 -1.56
CA ASN A 326 -44.33 -10.00 -2.71
C ASN A 326 -42.84 -9.73 -2.60
N GLY A 327 -42.33 -9.17 -1.48
CA GLY A 327 -40.92 -8.86 -1.27
C GLY A 327 -40.45 -7.54 -1.89
N THR A 328 -41.36 -6.67 -2.32
CA THR A 328 -41.02 -5.31 -2.74
C THR A 328 -41.25 -4.28 -1.62
N LEU A 329 -40.74 -3.08 -1.77
CA LEU A 329 -40.88 -2.01 -0.80
C LEU A 329 -42.24 -1.31 -0.89
N ASP A 330 -42.85 -0.98 0.24
CA ASP A 330 -44.09 -0.19 0.36
C ASP A 330 -43.72 1.24 0.78
N PHE A 331 -43.46 2.10 -0.16
CA PHE A 331 -43.08 3.49 0.08
C PHE A 331 -44.18 4.34 0.74
N SER A 332 -45.42 3.84 0.81
CA SER A 332 -46.54 4.55 1.48
C SER A 332 -46.52 4.40 3.00
N LYS A 333 -45.69 3.48 3.54
CA LYS A 333 -45.66 3.12 4.96
C LYS A 333 -44.21 3.16 5.50
N MET A 334 -43.73 4.35 5.70
CA MET A 334 -42.42 4.58 6.31
C MET A 334 -42.52 4.65 7.84
N THR A 335 -41.46 4.23 8.52
CA THR A 335 -41.24 4.55 9.94
C THR A 335 -40.90 6.04 10.07
N ASP A 336 -41.14 6.62 11.24
CA ASP A 336 -40.69 7.96 11.51
C ASP A 336 -39.18 8.04 11.32
N GLU A 337 -38.69 9.02 10.55
CA GLU A 337 -37.26 9.22 10.32
C GLU A 337 -36.52 9.53 11.63
N GLY A 338 -37.24 9.74 12.75
CA GLY A 338 -36.71 10.29 13.97
C GLY A 338 -36.13 11.69 13.73
N ASP A 339 -35.42 12.22 14.69
CA ASP A 339 -34.55 13.40 14.48
C ASP A 339 -33.32 12.99 13.66
N VAL A 340 -33.48 12.62 12.39
CA VAL A 340 -32.35 12.51 11.46
C VAL A 340 -31.82 13.92 11.33
N ALA A 341 -30.74 14.19 12.02
CA ALA A 341 -30.09 15.48 11.98
C ALA A 341 -29.81 15.87 10.53
N ASP A 342 -30.25 17.03 10.16
CA ASP A 342 -30.03 17.61 8.84
C ASP A 342 -28.53 17.54 8.54
N ILE A 343 -28.13 16.89 7.45
CA ILE A 343 -26.72 16.82 7.04
C ILE A 343 -26.11 18.23 6.91
N ASN A 344 -26.95 19.22 6.57
CA ASN A 344 -26.55 20.62 6.49
C ASN A 344 -26.24 21.28 7.83
N ALA A 345 -26.69 20.68 8.91
CA ALA A 345 -26.45 21.13 10.27
C ALA A 345 -25.26 20.43 10.95
N ARG A 346 -24.53 19.59 10.22
CA ARG A 346 -23.35 18.88 10.73
C ARG A 346 -22.05 19.55 10.28
N ALA A 347 -21.05 19.48 11.13
CA ALA A 347 -19.68 19.78 10.76
C ALA A 347 -19.17 18.76 9.73
N THR A 348 -18.31 19.21 8.82
CA THR A 348 -17.74 18.40 7.73
C THR A 348 -16.24 18.68 7.58
N ASP A 349 -15.59 17.96 6.64
CA ASP A 349 -14.17 18.14 6.25
C ASP A 349 -13.22 18.15 7.45
N PRO A 350 -13.14 17.06 8.22
CA PRO A 350 -12.26 17.00 9.35
C PRO A 350 -10.79 17.10 8.92
N VAL A 351 -10.00 17.82 9.69
CA VAL A 351 -8.54 17.81 9.63
C VAL A 351 -8.03 17.41 11.02
N PRO A 352 -7.26 16.33 11.16
CA PRO A 352 -6.82 15.40 10.11
C PRO A 352 -7.99 14.76 9.37
N ALA A 353 -7.78 14.36 8.12
CA ALA A 353 -8.80 13.68 7.33
C ALA A 353 -9.27 12.39 8.04
N ASN A 354 -10.55 12.07 7.88
CA ASN A 354 -11.08 10.85 8.48
C ASN A 354 -10.36 9.62 7.93
N GLY A 355 -9.73 8.82 8.80
CA GLY A 355 -8.94 7.65 8.42
C GLY A 355 -7.47 7.93 8.13
N ASP A 356 -6.97 9.16 8.30
CA ASP A 356 -5.56 9.47 8.10
C ASP A 356 -4.69 8.74 9.14
N MET A 357 -3.73 7.93 8.65
CA MET A 357 -2.81 7.13 9.48
C MET A 357 -1.40 7.75 9.59
N HIS A 358 -1.19 8.92 8.98
CA HIS A 358 0.13 9.57 8.88
C HIS A 358 0.18 10.92 9.60
N VAL A 359 -0.65 11.12 10.61
CA VAL A 359 -0.76 12.39 11.33
C VAL A 359 0.44 12.61 12.24
N ILE A 360 1.24 13.61 11.92
CA ILE A 360 2.44 13.93 12.71
C ILE A 360 2.03 14.67 14.00
N ALA A 361 2.28 14.05 15.15
CA ALA A 361 2.12 14.67 16.46
C ALA A 361 3.36 15.52 16.80
N SER A 362 3.40 16.78 16.35
CA SER A 362 4.55 17.65 16.59
C SER A 362 4.60 18.12 18.04
N GLY A 363 5.63 17.69 18.77
CA GLY A 363 5.76 17.99 20.20
C GLY A 363 4.57 17.46 21.03
N GLY A 364 3.98 16.34 20.66
CA GLY A 364 2.82 15.76 21.32
C GLY A 364 1.52 16.52 21.04
N LYS A 365 1.43 17.24 19.94
CA LYS A 365 0.26 18.04 19.57
C LYS A 365 -0.26 17.70 18.20
N VAL A 366 -1.59 17.62 18.07
CA VAL A 366 -2.30 17.51 16.80
C VAL A 366 -3.36 18.62 16.73
N ASN A 367 -3.37 19.38 15.64
CA ASN A 367 -4.40 20.37 15.40
C ASN A 367 -5.59 19.72 14.71
N LEU A 368 -6.76 19.79 15.33
CA LEU A 368 -8.03 19.37 14.77
C LEU A 368 -8.73 20.58 14.19
N SER A 369 -9.38 20.44 13.03
CA SER A 369 -10.29 21.45 12.49
C SER A 369 -11.41 20.81 11.69
N TRP A 370 -12.46 21.56 11.44
CA TRP A 370 -13.63 21.15 10.66
C TRP A 370 -14.23 22.32 9.92
N THR A 371 -15.06 22.02 8.94
CA THR A 371 -15.87 23.04 8.26
C THR A 371 -17.18 23.20 8.98
N SER A 372 -17.59 24.45 9.22
CA SER A 372 -18.90 24.79 9.78
C SER A 372 -20.05 24.20 8.99
N PRO A 373 -21.20 23.91 9.64
CA PRO A 373 -22.40 23.46 8.94
C PRO A 373 -22.84 24.43 7.84
N VAL A 374 -23.33 23.86 6.75
CA VAL A 374 -23.79 24.64 5.58
C VAL A 374 -25.01 25.51 5.91
N ASP A 375 -25.86 25.11 6.88
CA ASP A 375 -27.03 25.85 7.31
C ASP A 375 -26.73 27.14 8.09
N GLY A 376 -25.45 27.32 8.50
CA GLY A 376 -24.97 28.52 9.19
C GLY A 376 -25.55 28.77 10.57
N LYS A 377 -26.19 27.76 11.20
CA LYS A 377 -26.89 27.96 12.48
C LYS A 377 -26.03 27.66 13.70
N ALA A 378 -24.93 26.93 13.54
CA ALA A 378 -24.07 26.57 14.66
C ALA A 378 -23.43 27.83 15.26
N VAL A 379 -23.55 27.99 16.58
CA VAL A 379 -22.95 29.08 17.35
C VAL A 379 -21.85 28.57 18.28
N LYS A 380 -21.86 27.28 18.59
CA LYS A 380 -20.81 26.57 19.36
C LYS A 380 -20.74 25.11 18.97
N TYR A 381 -19.63 24.47 19.35
CA TYR A 381 -19.34 23.07 19.02
C TYR A 381 -19.00 22.29 20.29
N ASN A 382 -19.64 21.14 20.48
CA ASN A 382 -19.27 20.19 21.53
C ASN A 382 -18.31 19.18 20.90
N LEU A 383 -17.06 19.18 21.33
CA LEU A 383 -16.03 18.26 20.86
C LEU A 383 -15.92 17.07 21.82
N TYR A 384 -15.88 15.88 21.26
CA TYR A 384 -15.66 14.62 21.96
C TYR A 384 -14.43 13.95 21.39
N ILE A 385 -13.52 13.46 22.25
CA ILE A 385 -12.31 12.74 21.84
C ILE A 385 -12.15 11.53 22.76
N GLY A 386 -11.80 10.37 22.19
CA GLY A 386 -11.60 9.13 22.94
C GLY A 386 -10.71 8.14 22.19
N ALA A 387 -10.42 7.03 22.89
CA ALA A 387 -9.60 5.94 22.36
C ALA A 387 -10.41 4.89 21.58
N SER A 388 -11.75 4.91 21.68
CA SER A 388 -12.60 4.00 20.92
C SER A 388 -13.77 4.73 20.26
N ARG A 389 -14.28 4.14 19.17
CA ARG A 389 -15.44 4.68 18.44
C ARG A 389 -16.68 4.68 19.32
N ASP A 390 -16.94 3.58 20.03
CA ASP A 390 -18.13 3.42 20.86
C ASP A 390 -18.16 4.39 22.02
N GLU A 391 -17.01 4.66 22.63
CA GLU A 391 -16.86 5.70 23.66
C GLU A 391 -17.27 7.07 23.12
N VAL A 392 -16.73 7.49 21.98
CA VAL A 392 -17.02 8.79 21.36
C VAL A 392 -18.45 8.84 20.81
N GLU A 393 -18.95 7.74 20.23
CA GLU A 393 -20.32 7.65 19.72
C GLU A 393 -21.35 7.79 20.84
N SER A 394 -21.13 7.16 21.99
CA SER A 394 -22.06 7.17 23.12
C SER A 394 -21.86 8.36 24.09
N ALA A 395 -20.76 9.10 23.96
CA ALA A 395 -20.44 10.20 24.86
C ALA A 395 -21.52 11.30 24.83
N THR A 396 -21.91 11.74 26.03
CA THR A 396 -22.87 12.84 26.25
C THR A 396 -22.23 14.06 26.92
N ILE A 397 -21.05 13.89 27.52
CA ILE A 397 -20.28 14.98 28.14
C ILE A 397 -19.15 15.32 27.17
N PRO A 398 -19.10 16.55 26.59
CA PRO A 398 -18.05 16.91 25.67
C PRO A 398 -16.69 17.01 26.38
N THR A 399 -15.62 16.64 25.66
CA THR A 399 -14.23 16.89 26.08
C THR A 399 -13.95 18.38 26.16
N GLU A 400 -14.51 19.15 25.23
CA GLU A 400 -14.38 20.61 25.20
C GLU A 400 -15.62 21.24 24.53
N VAL A 401 -15.96 22.48 24.93
CA VAL A 401 -16.98 23.30 24.25
C VAL A 401 -16.30 24.49 23.59
N ILE A 402 -16.40 24.57 22.27
CA ILE A 402 -15.67 25.53 21.44
C ILE A 402 -16.66 26.57 20.90
N THR A 403 -16.31 27.86 21.02
CA THR A 403 -17.12 28.97 20.55
C THR A 403 -16.29 29.91 19.69
N GLY A 404 -16.81 30.30 18.52
CA GLY A 404 -16.16 31.26 17.64
C GLY A 404 -14.90 30.73 16.92
N SER A 405 -14.73 29.40 16.87
CA SER A 405 -13.61 28.75 16.20
C SER A 405 -14.01 27.35 15.77
N GLU A 406 -13.52 26.90 14.63
CA GLU A 406 -13.65 25.55 14.11
C GLU A 406 -12.32 24.75 14.28
N THR A 407 -11.57 25.05 15.33
CA THR A 407 -10.27 24.40 15.56
C THR A 407 -10.08 24.04 17.03
N PHE A 408 -9.29 22.98 17.26
CA PHE A 408 -8.86 22.55 18.59
C PHE A 408 -7.46 21.95 18.53
N THR A 409 -6.61 22.18 19.54
CA THR A 409 -5.31 21.51 19.63
C THR A 409 -5.39 20.39 20.66
N LEU A 410 -5.34 19.16 20.19
CA LEU A 410 -5.15 17.97 21.03
C LEU A 410 -3.71 17.96 21.56
N ASN A 411 -3.54 17.97 22.88
CA ASN A 411 -2.25 17.85 23.55
C ASN A 411 -2.06 16.43 24.10
N GLY A 412 -0.81 16.00 24.26
CA GLY A 412 -0.47 14.67 24.77
C GLY A 412 -0.73 13.57 23.75
N ALA A 413 -0.72 13.90 22.46
CA ALA A 413 -0.83 12.92 21.42
C ALA A 413 0.49 12.13 21.29
N TYR A 414 0.43 10.82 21.48
CA TYR A 414 1.57 9.91 21.34
C TYR A 414 1.60 9.31 19.93
N SER A 415 2.79 8.96 19.45
CA SER A 415 2.97 8.25 18.19
C SER A 415 2.27 6.88 18.21
N ASN A 416 1.83 6.42 17.06
CA ASN A 416 1.15 5.13 16.86
C ASN A 416 -0.15 4.97 17.66
N ASN A 417 -0.81 6.06 18.04
CA ASN A 417 -2.08 5.99 18.74
C ASN A 417 -3.23 6.38 17.82
N LYS A 418 -4.32 5.65 17.92
CA LYS A 418 -5.56 5.92 17.21
C LYS A 418 -6.48 6.75 18.08
N TYR A 419 -7.00 7.81 17.51
CA TYR A 419 -7.92 8.75 18.14
C TYR A 419 -9.24 8.77 17.39
N TYR A 420 -10.34 8.74 18.13
CA TYR A 420 -11.68 8.96 17.60
C TYR A 420 -12.18 10.29 18.11
N TRP A 421 -12.90 11.01 17.26
CA TRP A 421 -13.43 12.31 17.66
C TRP A 421 -14.71 12.65 16.91
N ARG A 422 -15.54 13.47 17.53
CA ARG A 422 -16.84 13.90 17.00
C ARG A 422 -17.07 15.36 17.38
N VAL A 423 -17.70 16.12 16.50
CA VAL A 423 -18.11 17.50 16.71
C VAL A 423 -19.62 17.58 16.58
N ASP A 424 -20.32 17.83 17.69
CA ASP A 424 -21.74 18.10 17.69
C ASP A 424 -21.96 19.61 17.56
N CYS A 425 -22.78 20.02 16.62
CA CYS A 425 -23.09 21.42 16.36
C CYS A 425 -24.25 21.88 17.22
N VAL A 426 -24.15 23.06 17.82
CA VAL A 426 -25.19 23.62 18.72
C VAL A 426 -25.63 24.96 18.20
N ASP A 427 -26.93 25.14 17.99
CA ASP A 427 -27.54 26.38 17.52
C ASP A 427 -27.80 27.39 18.64
N ALA A 428 -28.36 28.56 18.30
CA ALA A 428 -28.67 29.63 19.23
C ALA A 428 -29.77 29.28 20.25
N GLU A 429 -30.59 28.29 19.98
CA GLU A 429 -31.64 27.74 20.83
C GLU A 429 -31.17 26.55 21.67
N ASP A 430 -29.85 26.30 21.74
CA ASP A 430 -29.22 25.16 22.39
C ASP A 430 -29.63 23.77 21.85
N LYS A 431 -30.16 23.73 20.64
CA LYS A 431 -30.43 22.44 19.96
C LYS A 431 -29.11 21.84 19.49
N ILE A 432 -28.90 20.57 19.86
CA ILE A 432 -27.69 19.84 19.50
C ILE A 432 -27.92 18.98 18.26
N VAL A 433 -27.07 19.09 17.28
CA VAL A 433 -27.00 18.21 16.12
C VAL A 433 -25.77 17.36 16.25
N LYS A 434 -25.98 16.05 16.49
CA LYS A 434 -24.91 15.09 16.65
C LYS A 434 -24.12 14.91 15.37
N GLY A 435 -22.79 15.04 15.46
CA GLY A 435 -21.87 14.91 14.34
C GLY A 435 -21.51 13.47 14.00
N THR A 436 -20.72 13.31 12.97
CA THR A 436 -20.11 12.02 12.59
C THR A 436 -18.87 11.76 13.45
N VAL A 437 -18.65 10.50 13.84
CA VAL A 437 -17.39 10.12 14.50
C VAL A 437 -16.33 9.92 13.45
N TRP A 438 -15.30 10.72 13.51
CA TRP A 438 -14.09 10.62 12.71
C TRP A 438 -12.96 9.93 13.47
N ALA A 439 -11.96 9.46 12.76
CA ALA A 439 -10.77 8.87 13.36
C ALA A 439 -9.52 9.30 12.63
N PHE A 440 -8.40 9.32 13.33
CA PHE A 440 -7.06 9.41 12.75
C PHE A 440 -6.08 8.60 13.60
N GLN A 441 -4.92 8.28 13.02
CA GLN A 441 -3.82 7.65 13.75
C GLN A 441 -2.58 8.51 13.64
N THR A 442 -1.86 8.68 14.74
CA THR A 442 -0.60 9.40 14.74
C THR A 442 0.50 8.57 14.11
N ALA A 443 1.29 9.22 13.27
CA ALA A 443 2.39 8.61 12.55
C ALA A 443 3.42 7.99 13.48
N VAL A 444 3.98 6.88 13.03
CA VAL A 444 5.11 6.20 13.64
C VAL A 444 6.13 5.88 12.56
N LEU A 445 7.42 5.98 12.86
CA LEU A 445 8.45 5.56 11.91
C LEU A 445 8.27 4.09 11.56
N ALA A 446 8.44 3.76 10.30
CA ALA A 446 8.31 2.40 9.76
C ALA A 446 9.13 1.38 10.56
N PHE A 447 10.29 1.78 11.04
CA PHE A 447 11.19 1.08 11.95
C PHE A 447 12.11 2.11 12.63
N PRO A 448 12.79 1.76 13.73
CA PRO A 448 13.75 2.66 14.37
C PRO A 448 14.81 3.16 13.37
N GLY A 449 14.96 4.47 13.24
CA GLY A 449 15.91 5.08 12.31
C GLY A 449 15.42 5.20 10.86
N ALA A 450 14.16 4.93 10.54
CA ALA A 450 13.62 5.18 9.20
C ALA A 450 13.66 6.68 8.86
N GLU A 451 14.17 7.01 7.67
CA GLU A 451 14.40 8.36 7.19
C GLU A 451 13.68 8.63 5.86
N GLY A 452 13.68 9.88 5.41
CA GLY A 452 13.10 10.31 4.14
C GLY A 452 11.58 10.44 4.14
N TYR A 453 11.00 10.57 2.97
CA TYR A 453 9.58 10.83 2.83
C TYR A 453 8.70 9.60 3.06
N GLY A 454 9.20 8.38 2.81
CA GLY A 454 8.52 7.12 3.13
C GLY A 454 8.68 6.65 4.59
N ARG A 455 9.34 7.42 5.46
CA ARG A 455 9.66 7.02 6.84
C ARG A 455 8.46 6.66 7.71
N TYR A 456 7.28 7.11 7.35
CA TYR A 456 6.03 6.84 8.07
C TYR A 456 5.18 5.74 7.42
N ALA A 457 5.75 4.91 6.54
CA ALA A 457 5.08 3.73 6.02
C ALA A 457 4.56 2.88 7.19
N HIS A 458 3.28 2.54 7.15
CA HIS A 458 2.63 1.80 8.24
C HIS A 458 2.97 0.31 8.19
N GLY A 459 3.08 -0.24 6.98
CA GLY A 459 3.28 -1.65 6.76
C GLY A 459 2.15 -2.51 7.33
N GLY A 460 2.50 -3.70 7.72
CA GLY A 460 1.59 -4.66 8.34
C GLY A 460 1.37 -4.49 9.84
N ARG A 461 1.81 -3.39 10.43
CA ARG A 461 1.75 -3.18 11.89
C ARG A 461 0.33 -3.31 12.42
N GLY A 462 0.15 -4.06 13.53
CA GLY A 462 -1.15 -4.35 14.12
C GLY A 462 -1.99 -5.36 13.34
N GLY A 463 -1.51 -5.86 12.21
CA GLY A 463 -2.14 -6.91 11.44
C GLY A 463 -1.61 -8.31 11.77
N LYS A 464 -1.87 -9.27 10.90
CA LYS A 464 -1.46 -10.67 11.10
C LYS A 464 -0.02 -10.91 10.76
N VAL A 465 0.59 -11.86 11.43
CA VAL A 465 1.82 -12.51 10.95
C VAL A 465 1.45 -13.60 9.95
N VAL A 466 2.11 -13.57 8.80
CA VAL A 466 1.95 -14.55 7.72
C VAL A 466 3.32 -15.13 7.37
N TYR A 467 3.47 -16.46 7.50
CA TYR A 467 4.72 -17.13 7.23
C TYR A 467 4.83 -17.66 5.81
N VAL A 468 5.94 -17.33 5.15
CA VAL A 468 6.40 -18.07 3.96
C VAL A 468 7.09 -19.34 4.46
N THR A 469 6.50 -20.49 4.11
CA THR A 469 6.92 -21.82 4.60
C THR A 469 7.44 -22.74 3.51
N ASN A 470 7.35 -22.31 2.24
CA ASN A 470 7.86 -23.07 1.10
C ASN A 470 8.40 -22.13 0.01
N LEU A 471 9.16 -22.70 -0.94
CA LEU A 471 9.83 -21.96 -2.03
C LEU A 471 9.03 -21.94 -3.35
N LYS A 472 7.77 -22.38 -3.34
CA LYS A 472 6.94 -22.42 -4.54
C LYS A 472 6.36 -21.05 -4.88
N ASP A 473 6.05 -20.83 -6.15
CA ASP A 473 5.30 -19.65 -6.65
C ASP A 473 3.94 -20.08 -7.24
N ASP A 474 3.22 -20.94 -6.54
CA ASP A 474 1.93 -21.49 -7.00
C ASP A 474 0.70 -20.75 -6.47
N GLY A 475 0.90 -19.71 -5.62
CA GLY A 475 -0.19 -18.94 -5.01
C GLY A 475 -0.93 -19.69 -3.90
N SER A 476 -0.47 -20.88 -3.51
CA SER A 476 -1.01 -21.59 -2.36
C SER A 476 -0.54 -21.00 -1.03
N GLU A 477 -1.29 -21.24 0.03
CA GLU A 477 -0.92 -20.83 1.38
C GLU A 477 0.51 -21.30 1.73
N GLY A 478 1.28 -20.41 2.31
CA GLY A 478 2.70 -20.61 2.61
C GLY A 478 3.66 -20.27 1.48
N SER A 479 3.18 -19.98 0.26
CA SER A 479 4.02 -19.41 -0.80
C SER A 479 4.19 -17.89 -0.64
N LEU A 480 5.30 -17.33 -1.14
CA LEU A 480 5.53 -15.89 -1.10
C LEU A 480 4.41 -15.13 -1.84
N ARG A 481 4.03 -15.56 -3.03
CA ARG A 481 2.96 -14.92 -3.80
C ARG A 481 1.67 -14.84 -3.01
N TRP A 482 1.25 -15.92 -2.38
CA TRP A 482 0.06 -15.92 -1.54
C TRP A 482 0.22 -14.94 -0.36
N ALA A 483 1.35 -14.97 0.33
CA ALA A 483 1.61 -14.05 1.44
C ALA A 483 1.53 -12.58 1.03
N LEU A 484 1.90 -12.24 -0.22
CA LEU A 484 1.90 -10.87 -0.72
C LEU A 484 0.56 -10.42 -1.32
N THR A 485 -0.32 -11.35 -1.78
CA THR A 485 -1.48 -11.00 -2.62
C THR A 485 -2.80 -11.64 -2.19
N ASN A 486 -2.90 -12.22 -0.99
CA ASN A 486 -4.10 -12.95 -0.56
C ASN A 486 -5.27 -12.04 -0.13
N GLY A 487 -5.09 -10.73 -0.12
CA GLY A 487 -6.13 -9.76 0.23
C GLY A 487 -6.53 -9.77 1.71
N SER A 488 -5.76 -10.42 2.61
CA SER A 488 -6.12 -10.56 4.02
C SER A 488 -5.83 -9.31 4.88
N GLY A 489 -5.46 -8.20 4.25
CA GLY A 489 -5.21 -6.87 4.84
C GLY A 489 -3.85 -6.67 5.49
N PRO A 490 -3.68 -5.74 6.49
CA PRO A 490 -2.39 -5.47 7.07
C PRO A 490 -1.77 -6.74 7.60
N ARG A 491 -0.53 -7.02 7.17
CA ARG A 491 0.17 -8.23 7.57
C ARG A 491 1.67 -8.07 7.52
N ILE A 492 2.33 -8.77 8.40
CA ILE A 492 3.78 -8.89 8.44
C ILE A 492 4.16 -10.24 7.86
N VAL A 493 4.80 -10.21 6.69
CA VAL A 493 5.27 -11.41 5.98
C VAL A 493 6.65 -11.76 6.52
N MET A 494 6.74 -12.89 7.20
CA MET A 494 7.95 -13.47 7.79
C MET A 494 8.29 -14.80 7.09
N PHE A 495 9.50 -15.30 7.28
CA PHE A 495 9.98 -16.46 6.57
C PHE A 495 10.42 -17.56 7.55
N LYS A 496 9.84 -18.76 7.43
CA LYS A 496 10.30 -19.98 8.07
C LYS A 496 11.23 -20.83 7.20
N VAL A 497 11.52 -20.38 5.98
CA VAL A 497 12.32 -21.05 4.99
C VAL A 497 13.36 -20.10 4.39
N SER A 498 14.55 -20.62 4.04
CA SER A 498 15.54 -19.95 3.20
C SER A 498 15.70 -20.68 1.88
N GLY A 499 16.15 -19.97 0.85
CA GLY A 499 16.37 -20.55 -0.47
C GLY A 499 16.01 -19.61 -1.61
N ILE A 500 15.79 -20.20 -2.79
CA ILE A 500 15.43 -19.50 -4.02
C ILE A 500 13.95 -19.68 -4.30
N ILE A 501 13.25 -18.56 -4.54
CA ILE A 501 11.87 -18.54 -5.02
C ILE A 501 11.88 -18.06 -6.47
N ASP A 502 11.45 -18.91 -7.40
CA ASP A 502 11.34 -18.58 -8.82
C ASP A 502 9.93 -18.08 -9.18
N MET A 503 9.78 -16.79 -9.43
CA MET A 503 8.51 -16.15 -9.78
C MET A 503 8.14 -16.26 -11.26
N GLN A 504 8.96 -16.89 -12.09
CA GLN A 504 8.66 -17.22 -13.49
C GLN A 504 8.25 -15.99 -14.33
N TYR A 505 8.81 -14.83 -14.06
CA TYR A 505 8.50 -13.53 -14.71
C TYR A 505 7.05 -13.05 -14.56
N LYS A 506 6.27 -13.69 -13.67
CA LYS A 506 4.89 -13.28 -13.41
C LYS A 506 4.85 -12.10 -12.46
N THR A 507 4.21 -11.03 -12.88
CA THR A 507 4.01 -9.83 -12.03
C THR A 507 3.31 -10.20 -10.72
N CYS A 508 3.78 -9.62 -9.63
CA CYS A 508 3.24 -9.74 -8.30
C CYS A 508 2.97 -8.34 -7.74
N CYS A 509 1.72 -7.89 -7.84
CA CYS A 509 1.30 -6.65 -7.19
C CYS A 509 1.01 -6.95 -5.72
N VAL A 510 1.84 -6.40 -4.83
CA VAL A 510 1.70 -6.55 -3.38
C VAL A 510 0.48 -5.77 -2.92
N ASP A 511 -0.32 -6.37 -2.03
CA ASP A 511 -1.43 -5.68 -1.40
C ASP A 511 -0.95 -4.48 -0.57
N ASP A 512 -1.85 -3.58 -0.21
CA ASP A 512 -1.54 -2.45 0.65
C ASP A 512 -1.29 -2.89 2.11
N ASN A 513 -0.53 -2.09 2.87
CA ASN A 513 -0.22 -2.35 4.28
C ASN A 513 0.48 -3.70 4.53
N VAL A 514 1.49 -4.02 3.74
CA VAL A 514 2.30 -5.23 3.90
C VAL A 514 3.71 -4.88 4.36
N THR A 515 4.18 -5.54 5.40
CA THR A 515 5.60 -5.55 5.76
C THR A 515 6.24 -6.84 5.25
N ILE A 516 7.24 -6.74 4.39
CA ILE A 516 8.08 -7.85 3.95
C ILE A 516 9.35 -7.83 4.80
N ALA A 517 9.43 -8.72 5.79
CA ALA A 517 10.54 -8.80 6.74
C ALA A 517 11.48 -9.96 6.38
N ALA A 518 12.25 -9.81 5.29
CA ALA A 518 13.08 -10.89 4.78
C ALA A 518 14.31 -11.20 5.67
N GLN A 519 14.66 -10.32 6.61
CA GLN A 519 15.67 -10.62 7.66
C GLN A 519 15.26 -11.76 8.60
N THR A 520 13.99 -12.16 8.60
CA THR A 520 13.51 -13.29 9.43
C THR A 520 13.82 -14.65 8.82
N ALA A 521 14.23 -14.70 7.56
CA ALA A 521 14.56 -15.94 6.89
C ALA A 521 15.79 -16.60 7.52
N PRO A 522 15.77 -17.93 7.76
CA PRO A 522 16.91 -18.64 8.31
C PRO A 522 18.08 -18.74 7.32
N GLY A 523 19.21 -19.27 7.80
CA GLY A 523 20.35 -19.63 6.95
C GLY A 523 20.92 -18.47 6.15
N LYS A 524 20.96 -18.60 4.82
CA LYS A 524 21.46 -17.58 3.89
C LYS A 524 20.40 -16.55 3.51
N GLY A 525 19.17 -16.69 3.98
CA GLY A 525 18.06 -15.83 3.64
C GLY A 525 17.31 -16.24 2.37
N ILE A 526 16.50 -15.36 1.86
CA ILE A 526 15.68 -15.56 0.65
C ILE A 526 16.29 -14.80 -0.54
N CYS A 527 16.31 -15.45 -1.71
CA CYS A 527 16.54 -14.81 -3.00
C CYS A 527 15.37 -15.10 -3.93
N VAL A 528 14.71 -14.05 -4.42
CA VAL A 528 13.64 -14.14 -5.40
C VAL A 528 14.23 -13.96 -6.79
N ILE A 529 14.02 -14.93 -7.68
CA ILE A 529 14.51 -14.87 -9.06
C ILE A 529 13.35 -14.73 -10.05
N HIS A 530 13.68 -14.30 -11.29
CA HIS A 530 12.68 -14.00 -12.32
C HIS A 530 11.54 -13.14 -11.75
N SER A 531 11.93 -12.20 -10.90
CA SER A 531 11.00 -11.37 -10.13
C SER A 531 10.39 -10.27 -10.98
N ASP A 532 9.19 -9.87 -10.61
CA ASP A 532 8.48 -8.69 -11.10
C ASP A 532 7.50 -8.28 -10.00
N ILE A 533 8.03 -7.74 -8.91
CA ILE A 533 7.26 -7.36 -7.72
C ILE A 533 6.98 -5.86 -7.78
N ALA A 534 5.74 -5.47 -7.54
CA ALA A 534 5.33 -4.07 -7.41
C ALA A 534 4.72 -3.84 -6.03
N LEU A 535 5.32 -2.95 -5.23
CA LEU A 535 4.81 -2.61 -3.91
C LEU A 535 3.51 -1.81 -4.01
N GLY A 536 2.55 -2.12 -3.14
CA GLY A 536 1.33 -1.35 -2.89
C GLY A 536 1.55 -0.15 -1.97
N ASN A 537 0.45 0.48 -1.53
CA ASN A 537 0.49 1.60 -0.61
C ASN A 537 0.90 1.16 0.80
N ASP A 538 1.55 2.04 1.53
CA ASP A 538 1.97 1.82 2.91
C ASP A 538 2.78 0.54 3.14
N ASN A 539 3.58 0.12 2.17
CA ASN A 539 4.38 -1.09 2.30
C ASN A 539 5.77 -0.81 2.86
N ILE A 540 6.26 -1.74 3.67
CA ILE A 540 7.63 -1.79 4.16
C ILE A 540 8.29 -3.04 3.60
N CYS A 541 9.42 -2.90 2.89
CA CYS A 541 10.18 -4.04 2.38
C CYS A 541 11.64 -3.93 2.86
N ARG A 542 12.10 -4.93 3.63
CA ARG A 542 13.46 -4.93 4.17
C ARG A 542 14.18 -6.26 3.91
N PHE A 543 15.45 -6.17 3.57
CA PHE A 543 16.42 -7.28 3.42
C PHE A 543 16.06 -8.32 2.34
N LEU A 544 15.15 -7.99 1.42
CA LEU A 544 14.80 -8.89 0.33
C LEU A 544 15.85 -8.83 -0.78
N ARG A 545 16.25 -9.99 -1.31
CA ARG A 545 17.04 -10.09 -2.54
C ARG A 545 16.13 -10.41 -3.71
N ALA A 546 16.25 -9.64 -4.79
CA ALA A 546 15.51 -9.90 -6.01
C ALA A 546 16.42 -9.80 -7.24
N ARG A 547 16.39 -10.83 -8.06
CA ARG A 547 17.16 -10.97 -9.30
C ARG A 547 16.19 -11.17 -10.46
N ARG A 548 16.13 -10.21 -11.42
CA ARG A 548 15.25 -10.38 -12.58
C ARG A 548 15.71 -11.55 -13.45
N GLY A 549 16.93 -11.47 -13.92
CA GLY A 549 17.51 -12.47 -14.83
C GLY A 549 16.99 -12.39 -16.27
N LEU A 550 17.66 -13.16 -17.14
CA LEU A 550 17.40 -13.13 -18.58
C LEU A 550 16.22 -14.04 -18.95
N GLY A 551 15.11 -13.42 -19.34
CA GLY A 551 13.96 -14.10 -19.94
C GLY A 551 13.99 -14.08 -21.47
N THR A 552 12.80 -14.21 -22.07
CA THR A 552 12.59 -13.90 -23.49
C THR A 552 12.50 -12.37 -23.67
N PRO A 553 12.59 -11.82 -24.88
CA PRO A 553 12.40 -10.39 -25.12
C PRO A 553 11.05 -9.82 -24.63
N ASP A 554 10.04 -10.69 -24.45
CA ASP A 554 8.72 -10.32 -23.91
C ASP A 554 8.67 -10.36 -22.37
N ASP A 555 9.61 -11.05 -21.73
CA ASP A 555 9.72 -11.16 -20.27
C ASP A 555 10.61 -10.06 -19.65
N THR A 556 10.80 -8.95 -20.35
CA THR A 556 11.60 -7.83 -19.85
C THR A 556 10.89 -7.07 -18.74
N GLY A 557 11.65 -6.58 -17.77
CA GLY A 557 11.08 -5.80 -16.65
C GLY A 557 12.03 -5.56 -15.49
N ASN A 558 11.47 -5.04 -14.42
CA ASN A 558 12.20 -4.67 -13.22
C ASN A 558 12.34 -5.87 -12.27
N ALA A 559 13.32 -5.82 -11.38
CA ALA A 559 13.37 -6.78 -10.28
C ALA A 559 12.28 -6.46 -9.24
N ILE A 560 12.21 -5.19 -8.82
CA ILE A 560 11.13 -4.67 -7.97
C ILE A 560 10.79 -3.24 -8.41
N GLY A 561 9.51 -2.85 -8.26
CA GLY A 561 9.04 -1.49 -8.42
C GLY A 561 8.32 -0.96 -7.17
N MET A 562 8.37 0.37 -6.97
CA MET A 562 7.59 1.09 -5.97
C MET A 562 6.51 1.90 -6.67
N THR A 563 5.28 1.39 -6.68
CA THR A 563 4.14 2.04 -7.33
C THR A 563 3.12 2.60 -6.35
N GLY A 564 3.14 2.13 -5.10
CA GLY A 564 2.26 2.57 -4.02
C GLY A 564 2.82 3.76 -3.24
N ASN A 565 1.92 4.57 -2.68
CA ASN A 565 2.25 5.74 -1.87
C ASN A 565 2.69 5.34 -0.44
N ASN A 566 3.38 6.24 0.25
CA ASN A 566 3.78 6.09 1.66
C ASN A 566 4.57 4.80 1.93
N SER A 567 5.44 4.39 1.03
CA SER A 567 6.15 3.11 1.11
C SER A 567 7.65 3.30 1.30
N ILE A 568 8.29 2.33 1.92
CA ILE A 568 9.73 2.31 2.15
C ILE A 568 10.34 0.96 1.77
N MET A 569 11.41 1.01 0.99
CA MET A 569 12.38 -0.10 0.82
C MET A 569 13.69 0.26 1.48
N ASP A 570 14.21 -0.66 2.28
CA ASP A 570 15.44 -0.45 3.03
C ASP A 570 16.26 -1.74 3.10
N HIS A 571 17.56 -1.64 2.85
CA HIS A 571 18.46 -2.80 2.83
C HIS A 571 17.99 -3.94 1.89
N VAL A 572 17.57 -3.61 0.66
CA VAL A 572 17.27 -4.63 -0.36
C VAL A 572 18.42 -4.76 -1.35
N SER A 573 18.56 -5.93 -1.96
CA SER A 573 19.57 -6.18 -3.00
C SER A 573 18.89 -6.55 -4.31
N LEU A 574 19.05 -5.72 -5.33
CA LEU A 574 18.42 -5.85 -6.64
C LEU A 574 19.47 -6.02 -7.73
N ALA A 575 19.25 -6.98 -8.64
CA ALA A 575 20.17 -7.15 -9.77
C ALA A 575 19.49 -7.76 -10.99
N TRP A 576 20.22 -7.71 -12.11
CA TRP A 576 19.93 -8.40 -13.37
C TRP A 576 18.63 -7.95 -14.04
N GLY A 577 18.26 -6.67 -13.87
CA GLY A 577 17.15 -6.07 -14.60
C GLY A 577 17.40 -6.08 -16.12
N THR A 578 16.34 -6.26 -16.91
CA THR A 578 16.40 -6.28 -18.37
C THR A 578 15.72 -5.09 -19.02
N ASP A 579 14.98 -4.30 -18.25
CA ASP A 579 14.53 -2.92 -18.59
C ASP A 579 15.23 -1.95 -17.64
N GLU A 580 14.68 -1.71 -16.45
CA GLU A 580 15.48 -1.21 -15.32
C GLU A 580 15.53 -2.27 -14.23
N THR A 581 16.56 -2.23 -13.36
CA THR A 581 16.58 -3.14 -12.21
C THR A 581 15.58 -2.70 -11.14
N PHE A 582 15.38 -1.39 -10.97
CA PHE A 582 14.41 -0.78 -10.09
C PHE A 582 13.62 0.32 -10.80
N SER A 583 12.34 0.46 -10.48
CA SER A 583 11.53 1.57 -11.00
C SER A 583 10.55 2.11 -9.95
N SER A 584 10.43 3.45 -9.88
CA SER A 584 9.35 4.13 -9.18
C SER A 584 8.84 5.27 -10.05
N ARG A 585 7.51 5.34 -10.24
CA ARG A 585 6.89 6.40 -11.06
C ARG A 585 5.53 6.74 -10.48
N GLY A 586 5.25 8.01 -10.26
CA GLY A 586 3.96 8.52 -9.81
C GLY A 586 3.62 8.26 -8.33
N ALA A 587 4.38 7.46 -7.60
CA ALA A 587 4.18 7.22 -6.18
C ALA A 587 4.48 8.47 -5.34
N LYS A 588 3.81 8.62 -4.18
CA LYS A 588 4.00 9.77 -3.27
C LYS A 588 4.60 9.31 -1.95
N ASN A 589 5.43 10.15 -1.36
CA ASN A 589 6.03 9.91 -0.04
C ASN A 589 6.75 8.56 0.05
N ILE A 590 7.70 8.31 -0.83
CA ILE A 590 8.45 7.05 -0.86
C ILE A 590 9.90 7.23 -0.43
N THR A 591 10.50 6.16 0.09
CA THR A 591 11.94 6.07 0.38
C THR A 591 12.52 4.76 -0.16
N PHE A 592 13.66 4.87 -0.85
CA PHE A 592 14.52 3.76 -1.22
C PHE A 592 15.91 4.04 -0.65
N SER A 593 16.33 3.28 0.37
CA SER A 593 17.53 3.59 1.15
C SER A 593 18.38 2.36 1.47
N ASN A 594 19.66 2.58 1.75
CA ASN A 594 20.64 1.57 2.20
C ASN A 594 20.66 0.29 1.34
N SER A 595 20.36 0.42 0.06
CA SER A 595 20.06 -0.69 -0.83
C SER A 595 21.08 -0.81 -1.96
N LEU A 596 21.22 -2.05 -2.47
CA LEU A 596 22.13 -2.37 -3.56
C LEU A 596 21.37 -2.55 -4.87
N ILE A 597 21.78 -1.85 -5.92
CA ILE A 597 21.38 -2.12 -7.32
C ILE A 597 22.65 -2.46 -8.12
N SER A 598 22.68 -3.62 -8.74
CA SER A 598 23.89 -4.05 -9.44
C SER A 598 23.62 -4.82 -10.72
N GLU A 599 24.61 -4.78 -11.61
CA GLU A 599 24.71 -5.65 -12.77
C GLU A 599 23.40 -5.76 -13.58
N ALA A 600 22.76 -4.64 -13.89
CA ALA A 600 21.68 -4.63 -14.87
C ALA A 600 22.21 -5.21 -16.20
N LEU A 601 21.46 -6.14 -16.81
CA LEU A 601 21.93 -6.92 -17.96
C LEU A 601 22.04 -6.05 -19.21
N GLY A 602 23.22 -5.96 -19.78
CA GLY A 602 23.57 -5.04 -20.86
C GLY A 602 22.88 -5.41 -22.19
N ILE A 603 23.45 -6.34 -22.94
CA ILE A 603 22.89 -6.80 -24.22
C ILE A 603 21.99 -8.05 -23.98
N ALA A 604 20.96 -7.85 -23.21
CA ALA A 604 20.01 -8.90 -22.82
C ALA A 604 18.93 -9.19 -23.89
N GLY A 605 18.66 -8.23 -24.76
CA GLY A 605 17.51 -8.27 -25.67
C GLY A 605 16.27 -7.67 -25.04
N HIS A 606 15.63 -6.77 -25.72
CA HIS A 606 14.44 -6.10 -25.22
C HIS A 606 13.54 -5.79 -26.41
N ARG A 607 12.23 -6.15 -26.32
CA ARG A 607 11.26 -6.05 -27.42
C ARG A 607 11.16 -4.68 -28.11
N ASN A 608 11.47 -3.60 -27.38
CA ASN A 608 11.38 -2.22 -27.88
C ASN A 608 12.68 -1.71 -28.50
N TYR A 609 13.77 -2.48 -28.49
CA TYR A 609 15.09 -2.05 -28.96
C TYR A 609 15.68 -3.00 -30.00
N ALA A 610 16.54 -2.48 -30.86
CA ALA A 610 17.25 -3.27 -31.86
C ALA A 610 18.16 -4.31 -31.17
N ALA A 611 18.31 -5.47 -31.82
CA ALA A 611 19.22 -6.51 -31.31
C ALA A 611 20.64 -5.95 -31.17
N GLY A 612 21.30 -6.25 -30.06
CA GLY A 612 22.63 -5.76 -29.71
C GLY A 612 22.67 -4.36 -29.06
N THR A 613 21.53 -3.73 -28.82
CA THR A 613 21.47 -2.50 -28.02
C THR A 613 21.78 -2.81 -26.55
N ASN A 614 22.72 -2.06 -25.96
CA ASN A 614 22.98 -2.16 -24.54
C ASN A 614 21.89 -1.41 -23.75
N HIS A 615 21.21 -2.12 -22.87
CA HIS A 615 20.11 -1.63 -22.05
C HIS A 615 20.30 -1.98 -20.56
N GLY A 616 21.52 -2.10 -20.10
CA GLY A 616 21.88 -2.40 -18.70
C GLY A 616 21.62 -1.22 -17.77
N TYR A 617 20.37 -0.93 -17.45
CA TYR A 617 19.97 0.26 -16.71
C TYR A 617 19.64 -0.04 -15.25
N ALA A 618 20.21 0.78 -14.34
CA ALA A 618 20.02 0.62 -12.90
C ALA A 618 18.58 0.96 -12.48
N ALA A 619 18.15 2.20 -12.70
CA ALA A 619 16.85 2.63 -12.17
C ALA A 619 16.26 3.80 -12.93
N THR A 620 14.92 3.79 -13.08
CA THR A 620 14.14 5.00 -13.39
C THR A 620 13.31 5.37 -12.15
N ILE A 621 13.55 6.59 -11.66
CA ILE A 621 12.94 7.09 -10.43
C ILE A 621 12.02 8.27 -10.69
N GLY A 622 10.90 8.29 -10.00
CA GLY A 622 9.91 9.36 -10.06
C GLY A 622 9.15 9.43 -8.74
N GLY A 623 8.10 10.23 -8.72
CA GLY A 623 7.24 10.38 -7.56
C GLY A 623 7.21 11.79 -6.97
N ASP A 624 6.38 11.99 -5.93
CA ASP A 624 6.17 13.28 -5.29
C ASP A 624 5.88 13.14 -3.79
N ILE A 625 6.84 13.10 -2.89
CA ILE A 625 8.28 13.22 -3.02
C ILE A 625 8.91 11.83 -2.91
N GLY A 626 9.96 11.56 -3.69
CA GLY A 626 10.75 10.34 -3.55
C GLY A 626 12.12 10.62 -2.94
N THR A 627 12.50 9.90 -1.88
CA THR A 627 13.84 9.91 -1.28
C THR A 627 14.64 8.71 -1.74
N PHE A 628 15.84 8.93 -2.25
CA PHE A 628 16.79 7.92 -2.73
C PHE A 628 18.15 8.20 -2.08
N SER A 629 18.48 7.45 -1.03
CA SER A 629 19.63 7.78 -0.19
C SER A 629 20.44 6.57 0.28
N HIS A 630 21.76 6.77 0.42
CA HIS A 630 22.68 5.75 0.94
C HIS A 630 22.66 4.42 0.16
N ASN A 631 22.36 4.46 -1.14
CA ASN A 631 22.33 3.28 -1.99
C ASN A 631 23.67 3.08 -2.71
N LEU A 632 24.01 1.82 -2.99
CA LEU A 632 25.10 1.47 -3.91
C LEU A 632 24.51 1.06 -5.25
N LEU A 633 24.86 1.78 -6.33
CA LEU A 633 24.57 1.40 -7.70
C LEU A 633 25.88 1.02 -8.38
N ALA A 634 26.05 -0.23 -8.76
CA ALA A 634 27.33 -0.71 -9.26
C ALA A 634 27.20 -1.55 -10.55
N ASN A 635 28.15 -1.37 -11.45
CA ASN A 635 28.27 -2.19 -12.66
C ASN A 635 27.04 -2.11 -13.58
N CYS A 636 26.35 -0.97 -13.64
CA CYS A 636 25.24 -0.71 -14.55
C CYS A 636 25.64 0.26 -15.65
N TYR A 637 25.25 -0.05 -16.91
CA TYR A 637 25.64 0.75 -18.07
C TYR A 637 25.09 2.18 -18.02
N GLY A 638 23.86 2.35 -17.54
CA GLY A 638 23.23 3.67 -17.48
C GLY A 638 22.14 3.80 -16.44
N ARG A 639 21.49 4.96 -16.41
CA ARG A 639 20.40 5.31 -15.50
C ARG A 639 20.73 5.08 -14.01
N ASN A 640 21.88 5.64 -13.61
CA ASN A 640 22.36 5.54 -12.22
C ASN A 640 22.14 6.88 -11.42
N TRP A 641 21.04 7.47 -11.37
CA TRP A 641 19.63 7.30 -11.59
C TRP A 641 19.11 7.89 -12.91
N SER A 642 17.91 7.49 -13.41
CA SER A 642 17.18 8.24 -14.42
C SER A 642 15.97 8.92 -13.77
N MET A 643 15.96 10.25 -13.80
CA MET A 643 14.94 11.08 -13.16
C MET A 643 13.73 11.22 -14.08
N GLY A 644 12.59 10.62 -13.70
CA GLY A 644 11.35 10.62 -14.46
C GLY A 644 10.23 11.37 -13.74
N GLY A 645 10.29 12.70 -13.69
CA GLY A 645 9.28 13.51 -13.01
C GLY A 645 7.89 13.43 -13.63
N GLY A 646 7.82 13.33 -14.97
CA GLY A 646 6.55 13.24 -15.68
C GLY A 646 5.75 14.54 -15.68
N THR A 647 4.44 14.40 -15.80
CA THR A 647 3.48 15.52 -15.84
C THR A 647 2.35 15.33 -14.83
N ASP A 648 1.87 16.43 -14.25
CA ASP A 648 0.67 16.44 -13.43
C ASP A 648 -0.62 16.44 -14.28
N ALA A 649 -1.78 16.43 -13.63
CA ALA A 649 -3.08 16.44 -14.28
C ALA A 649 -3.35 17.74 -15.10
N SER A 650 -2.63 18.82 -14.84
CA SER A 650 -2.73 20.07 -15.59
C SER A 650 -1.82 20.13 -16.83
N GLY A 651 -0.99 19.10 -17.04
CA GLY A 651 0.04 19.02 -18.06
C GLY A 651 1.28 19.87 -17.73
N ALA A 652 1.55 20.13 -16.44
CA ALA A 652 2.76 20.77 -15.99
C ALA A 652 3.83 19.76 -15.58
N TYR A 653 5.09 20.19 -15.56
CA TYR A 653 6.17 19.35 -14.99
C TYR A 653 5.84 18.95 -13.58
N ALA A 654 6.09 17.69 -13.24
CA ALA A 654 5.81 17.09 -11.95
C ALA A 654 7.04 16.41 -11.35
N GLY A 655 6.85 15.85 -10.17
CA GLY A 655 7.84 15.08 -9.43
C GLY A 655 8.80 15.94 -8.63
N ARG A 656 9.05 15.51 -7.39
CA ARG A 656 10.06 16.06 -6.49
C ARG A 656 10.96 14.92 -6.03
N LEU A 657 12.26 15.04 -6.25
CA LEU A 657 13.22 13.97 -6.00
C LEU A 657 14.32 14.44 -5.05
N ASP A 658 14.55 13.66 -4.02
CA ASP A 658 15.57 13.87 -2.99
C ASP A 658 16.62 12.77 -3.12
N ILE A 659 17.76 13.10 -3.74
CA ILE A 659 18.82 12.16 -4.15
C ILE A 659 20.11 12.54 -3.45
N PHE A 660 20.47 11.82 -2.37
CA PHE A 660 21.67 12.19 -1.61
C PHE A 660 22.41 10.96 -1.07
N ASN A 661 23.71 11.13 -0.84
CA ASN A 661 24.59 10.14 -0.24
C ASN A 661 24.62 8.76 -0.93
N ASN A 662 24.24 8.69 -2.22
CA ASN A 662 24.38 7.45 -2.97
C ASN A 662 25.81 7.28 -3.48
N VAL A 663 26.21 6.02 -3.59
CA VAL A 663 27.48 5.61 -4.21
C VAL A 663 27.18 5.00 -5.56
N VAL A 664 27.82 5.51 -6.61
CA VAL A 664 27.73 4.93 -7.96
C VAL A 664 29.12 4.46 -8.38
N TYR A 665 29.23 3.21 -8.80
CA TYR A 665 30.48 2.62 -9.24
C TYR A 665 30.40 2.03 -10.63
N ASN A 666 31.45 2.27 -11.45
CA ASN A 666 31.65 1.63 -12.74
C ASN A 666 30.48 1.73 -13.70
N TRP A 667 29.85 2.91 -13.77
CA TRP A 667 28.83 3.18 -14.80
C TRP A 667 29.47 3.21 -16.20
N GLY A 668 28.67 2.98 -17.23
CA GLY A 668 29.13 3.11 -18.61
C GLY A 668 28.95 4.53 -19.14
N HIS A 669 28.01 4.69 -20.07
CA HIS A 669 27.82 5.94 -20.79
C HIS A 669 26.93 6.95 -20.04
N ARG A 670 25.97 6.51 -19.24
CA ARG A 670 25.01 7.38 -18.55
C ARG A 670 25.15 7.22 -17.03
N ALA A 671 25.41 8.31 -16.34
CA ALA A 671 25.34 8.34 -14.87
C ALA A 671 23.91 8.71 -14.43
N THR A 672 23.70 9.85 -13.76
CA THR A 672 22.37 10.36 -13.42
C THR A 672 21.89 11.32 -14.49
N ASP A 673 20.70 11.11 -15.02
CA ASP A 673 20.10 11.96 -16.05
C ASP A 673 18.57 12.03 -15.93
N GLY A 674 17.95 12.92 -16.73
CA GLY A 674 16.52 13.15 -16.73
C GLY A 674 16.12 14.45 -16.02
N GLY A 675 14.84 14.57 -15.66
CA GLY A 675 14.33 15.77 -15.01
C GLY A 675 13.03 15.55 -14.25
N ALA A 676 12.84 16.36 -13.24
CA ALA A 676 11.62 16.48 -12.46
C ALA A 676 11.38 17.96 -12.15
N MET A 677 10.18 18.29 -11.64
CA MET A 677 9.87 19.67 -11.27
C MET A 677 10.92 20.26 -10.32
N GLU A 678 11.28 19.50 -9.29
CA GLU A 678 12.27 19.90 -8.29
C GLU A 678 13.17 18.73 -7.90
N VAL A 679 14.48 18.88 -7.96
CA VAL A 679 15.47 17.86 -7.63
C VAL A 679 16.48 18.42 -6.63
N ASN A 680 16.64 17.74 -5.48
CA ASN A 680 17.81 17.87 -4.63
C ASN A 680 18.80 16.76 -4.99
N PHE A 681 20.03 17.11 -5.41
CA PHE A 681 21.10 16.18 -5.76
C PHE A 681 22.36 16.52 -4.94
N VAL A 682 22.52 15.84 -3.79
CA VAL A 682 23.40 16.32 -2.73
C VAL A 682 24.35 15.23 -2.23
N ASN A 683 25.63 15.55 -2.12
CA ASN A 683 26.66 14.73 -1.48
C ASN A 683 26.68 13.27 -1.95
N ASN A 684 26.42 13.00 -3.24
CA ASN A 684 26.58 11.67 -3.84
C ASN A 684 28.05 11.42 -4.21
N TYR A 685 28.50 10.16 -4.20
CA TYR A 685 29.86 9.74 -4.49
C TYR A 685 29.91 8.87 -5.75
N TYR A 686 30.55 9.35 -6.80
CA TYR A 686 30.64 8.68 -8.10
C TYR A 686 32.07 8.17 -8.33
N LYS A 687 32.30 6.88 -8.25
CA LYS A 687 33.61 6.23 -8.41
C LYS A 687 33.75 5.66 -9.81
N CYS A 688 34.58 6.29 -10.64
CA CYS A 688 34.89 5.78 -11.96
C CYS A 688 35.49 4.38 -11.88
N GLY A 689 35.04 3.49 -12.74
CA GLY A 689 35.51 2.12 -12.85
C GLY A 689 36.00 1.76 -14.24
N PRO A 690 36.40 0.50 -14.48
CA PRO A 690 37.01 0.06 -15.75
C PRO A 690 36.12 0.15 -16.99
N ALA A 691 34.78 0.25 -16.82
CA ALA A 691 33.82 0.43 -17.91
C ALA A 691 33.34 1.89 -18.04
N THR A 692 33.77 2.78 -17.17
CA THR A 692 33.32 4.18 -17.22
C THR A 692 33.94 4.87 -18.42
N ASP A 693 33.12 5.17 -19.42
CA ASP A 693 33.54 5.85 -20.65
C ASP A 693 33.22 7.35 -20.69
N ARG A 694 32.31 7.78 -19.80
CA ARG A 694 31.92 9.19 -19.66
C ARG A 694 31.93 9.58 -18.19
N SER A 695 32.70 10.60 -17.88
CA SER A 695 32.95 11.06 -16.52
C SER A 695 31.87 12.02 -15.97
N LEU A 696 30.89 12.41 -16.77
CA LEU A 696 29.80 13.27 -16.38
C LEU A 696 28.87 12.53 -15.38
N ILE A 697 28.58 13.15 -14.23
CA ILE A 697 27.81 12.50 -13.17
C ILE A 697 26.34 12.91 -13.12
N PHE A 698 26.00 14.10 -13.66
CA PHE A 698 24.63 14.62 -13.62
C PHE A 698 24.25 15.31 -14.93
N THR A 699 23.10 15.00 -15.50
CA THR A 699 22.50 15.65 -16.66
C THR A 699 21.07 16.05 -16.33
N LEU A 700 20.76 17.35 -16.35
CA LEU A 700 19.40 17.86 -16.25
C LEU A 700 18.76 17.87 -17.65
N GLU A 701 17.71 17.10 -17.86
CA GLU A 701 16.98 17.03 -19.12
C GLU A 701 15.64 17.78 -19.01
N ILE A 702 15.44 18.81 -19.83
CA ILE A 702 14.19 19.55 -19.90
C ILE A 702 13.33 18.96 -21.02
N GLU A 703 12.25 18.31 -20.66
CA GLU A 703 11.43 17.54 -21.59
C GLU A 703 10.24 18.36 -22.13
N GLY A 704 10.20 18.59 -23.45
CA GLY A 704 9.06 19.18 -24.16
C GLY A 704 8.68 20.58 -23.70
N ASP A 705 7.58 21.07 -24.23
CA ASP A 705 7.05 22.44 -23.98
C ASP A 705 5.93 22.41 -22.90
N LEU A 706 6.21 21.80 -21.74
CA LEU A 706 5.27 21.71 -20.66
C LEU A 706 5.18 23.01 -19.86
N LYS A 707 4.11 23.16 -19.08
CA LYS A 707 3.92 24.27 -18.13
C LYS A 707 4.81 24.06 -16.89
N GLY A 708 5.01 25.13 -16.11
CA GLY A 708 5.83 25.07 -14.88
C GLY A 708 7.31 25.08 -15.15
N THR A 709 8.09 24.57 -14.21
CA THR A 709 9.56 24.63 -14.22
C THR A 709 10.14 23.25 -13.92
N GLN A 710 11.35 22.99 -14.42
CA GLN A 710 12.22 21.89 -14.00
C GLN A 710 13.54 22.49 -13.53
N SER A 711 13.93 22.17 -12.31
CA SER A 711 15.14 22.74 -11.71
C SER A 711 15.80 21.75 -10.76
N ALA A 712 17.11 21.90 -10.54
CA ALA A 712 17.89 21.08 -9.65
C ALA A 712 18.69 21.92 -8.66
N TYR A 713 18.78 21.50 -7.42
CA TYR A 713 19.79 21.91 -6.47
C TYR A 713 20.90 20.86 -6.45
N VAL A 714 22.10 21.23 -6.87
CA VAL A 714 23.27 20.34 -6.99
C VAL A 714 24.36 20.84 -6.07
N SER A 715 24.81 20.02 -5.11
CA SER A 715 25.81 20.47 -4.13
C SER A 715 26.56 19.32 -3.46
N GLY A 716 27.86 19.44 -3.32
CA GLY A 716 28.73 18.58 -2.53
C GLY A 716 28.99 17.19 -3.11
N ASN A 717 28.59 16.93 -4.36
CA ASN A 717 28.82 15.64 -5.00
C ASN A 717 30.30 15.46 -5.38
N VAL A 718 30.78 14.24 -5.29
CA VAL A 718 32.20 13.92 -5.54
C VAL A 718 32.29 12.90 -6.66
N ARG A 719 33.19 13.18 -7.63
CA ARG A 719 33.66 12.19 -8.59
C ARG A 719 35.04 11.71 -8.22
N ASP A 720 35.22 10.43 -8.00
CA ASP A 720 36.49 9.75 -7.78
C ASP A 720 37.00 9.20 -9.13
N ASN A 721 37.99 9.86 -9.71
CA ASN A 721 38.53 9.59 -11.02
C ASN A 721 39.35 8.28 -11.04
N LEU A 722 39.60 7.74 -12.25
CA LEU A 722 40.38 6.50 -12.40
C LEU A 722 41.77 6.56 -11.80
N ASP A 723 42.36 7.73 -11.72
CA ASP A 723 43.66 7.97 -11.11
C ASP A 723 43.62 8.19 -9.60
N GLY A 724 42.40 8.10 -9.00
CA GLY A 724 42.18 8.33 -7.58
C GLY A 724 42.08 9.79 -7.15
N SER A 725 42.17 10.74 -8.08
CA SER A 725 41.91 12.13 -7.77
C SER A 725 40.45 12.40 -7.59
N LEU A 726 40.10 13.25 -6.61
CA LEU A 726 38.72 13.64 -6.36
C LEU A 726 38.40 14.96 -7.05
N THR A 727 37.24 15.00 -7.67
CA THR A 727 36.68 16.21 -8.27
C THR A 727 35.32 16.46 -7.64
N GLN A 728 35.10 17.65 -7.09
CA GLN A 728 33.78 18.06 -6.57
C GLN A 728 32.95 18.70 -7.67
N ASP A 729 31.63 18.52 -7.59
CA ASP A 729 30.72 19.16 -8.54
C ASP A 729 30.82 20.69 -8.45
N LYS A 730 30.71 21.31 -9.60
CA LYS A 730 30.62 22.75 -9.70
C LYS A 730 29.28 23.13 -10.27
N LYS A 731 28.43 23.66 -9.42
CA LYS A 731 27.09 24.07 -9.79
C LYS A 731 27.06 24.90 -11.06
N GLY A 732 26.29 24.46 -12.05
CA GLY A 732 26.19 25.13 -13.34
C GLY A 732 27.38 24.93 -14.27
N ASP A 733 28.39 24.20 -13.85
CA ASP A 733 29.49 23.77 -14.69
C ASP A 733 29.18 22.52 -15.47
N THR A 734 29.58 22.47 -16.69
CA THR A 734 29.18 21.40 -17.61
C THR A 734 30.05 20.16 -17.54
N TYR A 735 31.12 20.16 -16.76
CA TYR A 735 32.00 19.00 -16.72
C TYR A 735 31.45 17.88 -15.76
N ASP A 736 30.75 18.25 -14.67
CA ASP A 736 30.08 17.33 -13.76
C ASP A 736 28.56 17.40 -13.92
N SER A 737 28.01 18.45 -14.52
CA SER A 737 26.61 18.58 -14.85
C SER A 737 26.39 19.10 -16.26
N GLU A 738 25.44 18.57 -16.98
CA GLU A 738 25.06 18.94 -18.33
C GLU A 738 23.58 19.30 -18.37
N ILE A 739 23.22 20.21 -19.28
CA ILE A 739 21.82 20.56 -19.54
C ILE A 739 21.47 20.04 -20.94
N LYS A 740 20.42 19.27 -21.05
CA LYS A 740 19.80 18.92 -22.33
C LYS A 740 18.37 19.44 -22.35
N SER A 741 17.87 19.84 -23.48
CA SER A 741 16.52 20.34 -23.63
C SER A 741 15.93 19.89 -24.95
N SER A 742 14.73 19.31 -24.89
CA SER A 742 13.88 19.05 -26.03
C SER A 742 12.80 20.13 -26.26
N ARG A 743 12.84 21.23 -25.48
CA ARG A 743 11.89 22.34 -25.64
C ARG A 743 12.13 23.09 -26.93
N THR A 744 11.05 23.54 -27.55
CA THR A 744 11.08 24.44 -28.71
C THR A 744 10.98 25.91 -28.29
N ILE A 745 10.53 26.21 -27.09
CA ILE A 745 10.45 27.55 -26.49
C ILE A 745 11.58 27.75 -25.48
N PRO A 746 12.16 28.98 -25.38
CA PRO A 746 13.22 29.23 -24.42
C PRO A 746 12.87 28.94 -22.98
N VAL A 747 13.86 28.44 -22.24
CA VAL A 747 13.77 28.33 -20.77
C VAL A 747 13.90 29.72 -20.18
N THR A 748 12.98 30.14 -19.33
CA THR A 748 12.91 31.47 -18.72
C THR A 748 13.08 31.46 -17.21
N TRP A 749 13.35 30.30 -16.61
CA TRP A 749 13.54 30.10 -15.15
C TRP A 749 14.97 29.67 -14.82
N GLU A 750 15.33 29.75 -13.53
CA GLU A 750 16.64 29.28 -13.05
C GLU A 750 16.66 27.75 -13.03
N LEU A 751 17.63 27.15 -13.72
CA LEU A 751 17.81 25.72 -13.83
C LEU A 751 18.50 25.10 -12.61
N PHE A 752 19.42 25.84 -11.99
CA PHE A 752 20.13 25.38 -10.79
C PHE A 752 19.84 26.31 -9.62
N ALA A 753 19.10 25.79 -8.65
CA ALA A 753 18.73 26.54 -7.44
C ALA A 753 19.93 26.78 -6.53
N SER A 754 19.88 27.87 -5.75
CA SER A 754 20.97 28.23 -4.81
C SER A 754 20.82 27.58 -3.43
N LYS A 755 19.68 26.93 -3.15
CA LYS A 755 19.36 26.23 -1.91
C LYS A 755 18.46 25.02 -2.20
N PRO A 756 18.39 24.03 -1.31
CA PRO A 756 17.45 22.92 -1.44
C PRO A 756 16.01 23.41 -1.60
N PHE A 757 15.23 22.69 -2.40
CA PHE A 757 13.80 23.01 -2.60
C PHE A 757 12.94 22.66 -1.39
N PHE A 758 13.31 21.59 -0.70
CA PHE A 758 12.56 21.04 0.43
C PHE A 758 13.51 20.35 1.42
N GLU A 759 13.03 20.11 2.63
CA GLU A 759 13.75 19.39 3.68
C GLU A 759 13.81 17.91 3.37
N SER A 760 14.94 17.25 3.62
CA SER A 760 15.13 15.82 3.31
C SER A 760 14.61 14.85 4.38
N PHE A 761 14.35 15.31 5.60
CA PHE A 761 13.98 14.48 6.75
C PHE A 761 14.91 13.29 6.98
N ALA A 762 16.18 13.52 6.81
CA ALA A 762 17.24 12.53 6.93
C ALA A 762 18.56 13.21 7.28
N THR A 763 19.49 12.39 7.77
CA THR A 763 20.88 12.82 7.99
C THR A 763 21.63 12.81 6.67
N ILE A 764 22.18 13.94 6.26
CA ILE A 764 23.00 14.05 5.05
C ILE A 764 24.46 14.12 5.44
N ASP A 765 25.21 13.07 5.13
CA ASP A 765 26.63 12.97 5.34
C ASP A 765 27.43 13.74 4.25
N LYS A 766 28.71 13.99 4.47
CA LYS A 766 29.62 14.35 3.38
C LYS A 766 29.76 13.17 2.42
N ALA A 767 29.97 13.42 1.14
CA ALA A 767 30.04 12.37 0.12
C ALA A 767 31.07 11.27 0.44
N GLU A 768 32.23 11.66 0.97
CA GLU A 768 33.32 10.73 1.33
C GLU A 768 32.95 9.86 2.56
N ASP A 769 32.22 10.43 3.54
CA ASP A 769 31.73 9.69 4.70
C ASP A 769 30.60 8.75 4.29
N ALA A 770 29.70 9.20 3.44
CA ALA A 770 28.63 8.38 2.87
C ALA A 770 29.19 7.18 2.09
N TYR A 771 30.25 7.37 1.29
CA TYR A 771 30.94 6.29 0.60
C TYR A 771 31.35 5.16 1.55
N LYS A 772 31.95 5.51 2.69
CA LYS A 772 32.41 4.53 3.68
C LYS A 772 31.24 3.82 4.38
N LYS A 773 30.21 4.58 4.76
CA LYS A 773 29.02 4.04 5.42
C LYS A 773 28.25 3.09 4.50
N VAL A 774 28.01 3.51 3.26
CA VAL A 774 27.33 2.69 2.24
C VAL A 774 28.06 1.37 1.99
N LEU A 775 29.38 1.36 1.89
CA LEU A 775 30.11 0.11 1.72
C LEU A 775 30.08 -0.78 2.98
N SER A 776 29.84 -0.22 4.15
CA SER A 776 29.84 -0.93 5.43
C SER A 776 28.46 -1.48 5.79
N ASP A 777 27.38 -0.83 5.32
CA ASP A 777 26.01 -1.16 5.71
C ASP A 777 25.06 -0.93 4.54
N ASN A 778 24.96 -1.92 3.65
CA ASN A 778 24.20 -1.79 2.40
C ASN A 778 23.68 -3.15 1.93
N GLY A 779 22.60 -3.09 1.17
CA GLY A 779 21.97 -4.27 0.59
C GLY A 779 21.34 -5.20 1.62
N ALA A 780 20.93 -6.38 1.20
CA ALA A 780 20.31 -7.39 2.07
C ALA A 780 21.36 -8.08 2.94
N ASN A 781 21.94 -7.33 3.88
CA ASN A 781 23.03 -7.79 4.74
C ASN A 781 22.57 -8.60 5.96
N GLN A 782 21.28 -8.80 6.14
CA GLN A 782 20.71 -9.70 7.11
C GLN A 782 19.83 -10.78 6.40
N PRO A 783 19.93 -12.05 6.87
CA PRO A 783 20.78 -12.55 7.94
C PRO A 783 22.29 -12.56 7.60
N CYS A 784 22.69 -12.42 6.35
CA CYS A 784 24.07 -12.24 5.91
C CYS A 784 24.12 -11.71 4.48
N LEU A 785 25.20 -11.07 4.06
CA LEU A 785 25.47 -10.78 2.64
C LEU A 785 25.70 -12.09 1.87
N ASP A 786 25.16 -12.18 0.65
CA ASP A 786 25.50 -13.27 -0.28
C ASP A 786 26.83 -12.99 -1.01
N GLU A 787 27.34 -13.96 -1.76
CA GLU A 787 28.61 -13.84 -2.48
C GLU A 787 28.55 -12.79 -3.59
N HIS A 788 27.39 -12.62 -4.21
CA HIS A 788 27.16 -11.56 -5.21
C HIS A 788 27.35 -10.18 -4.59
N ASP A 789 26.64 -9.88 -3.50
CA ASP A 789 26.69 -8.58 -2.86
C ASP A 789 28.07 -8.29 -2.27
N GLN A 790 28.70 -9.29 -1.64
CA GLN A 790 30.07 -9.19 -1.14
C GLN A 790 31.06 -8.85 -2.27
N ARG A 791 30.93 -9.51 -3.44
CA ARG A 791 31.76 -9.25 -4.61
C ARG A 791 31.60 -7.83 -5.11
N ILE A 792 30.37 -7.36 -5.25
CA ILE A 792 30.05 -5.99 -5.71
C ILE A 792 30.65 -4.92 -4.78
N ILE A 793 30.51 -5.12 -3.45
CA ILE A 793 31.09 -4.22 -2.46
C ILE A 793 32.62 -4.22 -2.57
N ASN A 794 33.24 -5.40 -2.69
CA ASN A 794 34.70 -5.53 -2.83
C ASN A 794 35.24 -4.92 -4.15
N GLU A 795 34.53 -5.12 -5.25
CA GLU A 795 34.87 -4.49 -6.55
C GLU A 795 34.79 -2.97 -6.46
N THR A 796 33.75 -2.44 -5.81
CA THR A 796 33.59 -1.01 -5.58
C THR A 796 34.71 -0.46 -4.70
N LEU A 797 35.02 -1.14 -3.60
CA LEU A 797 36.06 -0.72 -2.67
C LEU A 797 37.44 -0.64 -3.40
N ASN A 798 37.79 -1.67 -4.15
CA ASN A 798 39.12 -1.85 -4.73
C ASN A 798 39.26 -1.32 -6.16
N ARG A 799 38.19 -0.75 -6.75
CA ARG A 799 38.14 -0.29 -8.15
C ARG A 799 38.51 -1.43 -9.13
N THR A 800 37.96 -2.60 -8.92
CA THR A 800 38.22 -3.81 -9.68
C THR A 800 36.97 -4.33 -10.37
N TYR A 801 37.13 -5.41 -11.11
CA TYR A 801 36.01 -6.16 -11.69
C TYR A 801 36.39 -7.65 -11.72
N THR A 802 35.40 -8.51 -11.64
CA THR A 802 35.58 -9.97 -11.74
C THR A 802 35.15 -10.46 -13.12
N TYR A 803 34.06 -9.96 -13.64
CA TYR A 803 33.42 -10.45 -14.87
C TYR A 803 33.43 -9.42 -16.00
N ILE A 804 33.18 -9.89 -17.20
CA ILE A 804 33.11 -9.08 -18.44
C ILE A 804 31.89 -9.53 -19.21
N GLY A 805 31.06 -8.61 -19.71
CA GLY A 805 29.93 -8.92 -20.57
C GLY A 805 30.38 -9.63 -21.86
N ASN A 806 29.82 -10.78 -22.14
CA ASN A 806 30.25 -11.65 -23.25
C ASN A 806 29.92 -11.06 -24.64
N LYS A 807 28.96 -10.17 -24.74
CA LYS A 807 28.54 -9.50 -25.97
C LYS A 807 29.05 -8.05 -26.03
N SER A 808 29.00 -7.33 -24.89
CA SER A 808 29.42 -5.92 -24.82
C SER A 808 30.91 -5.75 -24.67
N GLY A 809 31.61 -6.70 -24.07
CA GLY A 809 33.01 -6.61 -23.72
C GLY A 809 33.32 -5.64 -22.58
N LEU A 810 32.29 -5.16 -21.85
CA LEU A 810 32.43 -4.19 -20.80
C LEU A 810 32.90 -4.86 -19.49
N LYS A 811 33.90 -4.24 -18.86
CA LYS A 811 34.55 -4.76 -17.65
C LYS A 811 33.72 -4.46 -16.41
N GLY A 812 33.30 -5.50 -15.70
CA GLY A 812 32.40 -5.40 -14.53
C GLY A 812 30.94 -5.39 -14.89
N GLN A 813 30.56 -5.04 -16.11
CA GLN A 813 29.18 -5.07 -16.58
C GLN A 813 28.92 -6.36 -17.34
N ILE A 814 27.78 -7.01 -17.10
CA ILE A 814 27.43 -8.31 -17.68
C ILE A 814 26.22 -8.18 -18.64
N ASP A 815 26.11 -9.10 -19.58
CA ASP A 815 25.02 -9.14 -20.57
C ASP A 815 23.98 -10.23 -20.25
N SER A 816 24.35 -11.17 -19.40
CA SER A 816 23.51 -12.21 -18.85
C SER A 816 24.07 -12.69 -17.53
N GLU A 817 23.25 -13.29 -16.68
CA GLU A 817 23.69 -13.93 -15.44
C GLU A 817 24.72 -15.05 -15.65
N ALA A 818 24.72 -15.66 -16.85
CA ALA A 818 25.71 -16.68 -17.22
C ALA A 818 27.13 -16.12 -17.28
N ASP A 819 27.33 -14.83 -17.54
CA ASP A 819 28.63 -14.17 -17.57
C ASP A 819 29.33 -14.20 -16.21
N CYS A 820 28.54 -14.23 -15.13
CA CYS A 820 29.04 -14.33 -13.77
C CYS A 820 28.88 -15.74 -13.14
N GLY A 821 28.56 -16.73 -13.95
CA GLY A 821 28.40 -18.11 -13.49
C GLY A 821 27.00 -18.46 -12.99
N GLY A 822 26.06 -17.55 -13.13
CA GLY A 822 24.66 -17.73 -12.71
C GLY A 822 24.42 -17.46 -11.23
N LEU A 823 23.31 -17.99 -10.74
CA LEU A 823 22.95 -17.89 -9.32
C LEU A 823 23.90 -18.72 -8.45
N GLU A 824 24.28 -18.15 -7.36
CA GLU A 824 24.98 -18.86 -6.29
C GLU A 824 24.05 -19.83 -5.55
N ILE A 825 24.65 -20.70 -4.75
CA ILE A 825 23.89 -21.71 -4.00
C ILE A 825 23.23 -21.06 -2.77
N TYR A 826 21.92 -21.24 -2.65
CA TYR A 826 21.14 -20.95 -1.47
C TYR A 826 20.63 -22.26 -0.87
N PRO A 827 21.27 -22.78 0.19
CA PRO A 827 20.75 -23.97 0.83
C PRO A 827 19.35 -23.75 1.40
N GLU A 828 18.46 -24.68 1.13
CA GLU A 828 17.16 -24.67 1.77
C GLU A 828 17.31 -25.02 3.25
N THR A 829 16.84 -24.14 4.10
CA THR A 829 16.79 -24.35 5.55
C THR A 829 15.38 -24.03 6.01
N VAL A 830 14.79 -24.90 6.83
CA VAL A 830 13.43 -24.72 7.35
C VAL A 830 13.53 -24.63 8.88
N LEU A 831 12.91 -23.61 9.45
CA LEU A 831 12.74 -23.50 10.90
C LEU A 831 11.76 -24.57 11.37
N SER A 832 12.02 -25.15 12.54
CA SER A 832 11.13 -26.14 13.15
C SER A 832 9.79 -25.51 13.59
N ASP A 833 8.75 -26.33 13.65
CA ASP A 833 7.41 -25.86 14.05
C ASP A 833 7.38 -25.29 15.48
N ASP A 834 8.30 -25.73 16.34
CA ASP A 834 8.43 -25.27 17.72
C ASP A 834 9.25 -23.96 17.86
N TYR A 835 9.77 -23.41 16.75
CA TYR A 835 10.49 -22.14 16.77
C TYR A 835 9.58 -20.97 17.18
N ASP A 836 8.39 -20.94 16.64
CA ASP A 836 7.27 -20.05 16.96
C ASP A 836 5.99 -20.89 16.85
N SER A 837 5.59 -21.49 17.98
CA SER A 837 4.59 -22.56 17.99
C SER A 837 3.15 -22.05 17.87
N ASP A 838 2.87 -20.81 18.24
CA ASP A 838 1.57 -20.14 18.10
C ASP A 838 1.48 -19.24 16.86
N ASN A 839 2.58 -19.15 16.08
CA ASN A 839 2.69 -18.37 14.85
C ASN A 839 2.37 -16.87 15.03
N ASN A 840 2.69 -16.32 16.19
CA ASN A 840 2.45 -14.92 16.49
C ASN A 840 3.57 -13.98 16.00
N GLY A 841 4.67 -14.52 15.46
CA GLY A 841 5.85 -13.80 14.98
C GLY A 841 6.98 -13.66 15.99
N LEU A 842 6.76 -14.11 17.21
CA LEU A 842 7.75 -14.08 18.29
C LEU A 842 8.26 -15.49 18.56
N PRO A 843 9.55 -15.78 18.32
CA PRO A 843 10.07 -17.10 18.70
C PRO A 843 10.09 -17.24 20.23
N GLN A 844 9.88 -18.46 20.72
CA GLN A 844 9.76 -18.74 22.15
C GLN A 844 10.96 -18.29 22.99
N TRP A 845 12.13 -18.27 22.38
CA TRP A 845 13.31 -17.74 23.06
C TRP A 845 13.23 -16.22 23.26
N TRP A 846 12.63 -15.46 22.29
CA TRP A 846 12.45 -14.01 22.41
C TRP A 846 11.43 -13.68 23.50
N GLU A 847 10.32 -14.43 23.54
CA GLU A 847 9.34 -14.30 24.62
C GLU A 847 9.94 -14.57 26.00
N SER A 848 10.79 -15.62 26.08
CA SER A 848 11.50 -15.95 27.34
C SER A 848 12.48 -14.87 27.78
N VAL A 849 13.17 -14.22 26.83
CA VAL A 849 14.16 -13.18 27.11
C VAL A 849 13.48 -11.85 27.47
N THR A 850 12.39 -11.51 26.81
CA THR A 850 11.70 -10.22 26.99
C THR A 850 10.59 -10.29 28.05
N GLY A 851 10.02 -11.47 28.28
CA GLY A 851 8.86 -11.68 29.17
C GLY A 851 7.53 -11.29 28.54
N TYR A 852 7.47 -11.05 27.22
CA TYR A 852 6.28 -10.64 26.50
C TYR A 852 5.94 -11.66 25.39
N SER A 853 4.67 -12.04 25.30
CA SER A 853 4.14 -12.97 24.29
C SER A 853 3.07 -12.35 23.38
N ASP A 854 2.62 -11.13 23.67
CA ASP A 854 1.73 -10.38 22.78
C ASP A 854 2.56 -9.56 21.79
N PRO A 855 2.56 -9.89 20.48
CA PRO A 855 3.34 -9.19 19.48
C PRO A 855 2.96 -7.71 19.33
N ASN A 856 1.73 -7.35 19.67
CA ASN A 856 1.20 -6.00 19.55
C ASN A 856 1.36 -5.16 20.84
N TYR A 857 1.83 -5.76 21.91
CA TYR A 857 2.07 -5.05 23.15
C TYR A 857 3.21 -4.02 23.00
N ILE A 858 3.04 -2.84 23.56
CA ILE A 858 4.06 -1.77 23.61
C ILE A 858 4.70 -1.80 25.01
N PRO A 859 5.95 -2.23 25.16
CA PRO A 859 6.56 -2.50 26.48
C PRO A 859 6.79 -1.26 27.35
N LEU A 860 6.87 -0.08 26.73
CA LEU A 860 7.15 1.17 27.44
C LEU A 860 5.91 2.05 27.41
N GLU A 861 5.47 2.54 28.56
CA GLU A 861 4.39 3.55 28.64
C GLU A 861 4.79 4.78 27.82
N GLY A 862 3.93 5.16 26.86
CA GLY A 862 4.24 6.18 25.87
C GLY A 862 5.28 5.78 24.82
N GLY A 863 5.61 4.49 24.75
CA GLY A 863 6.46 3.92 23.71
C GLY A 863 5.78 3.91 22.35
N THR A 864 6.56 3.59 21.33
CA THR A 864 6.13 3.69 19.93
C THR A 864 6.07 2.33 19.25
N TYR A 865 6.98 1.42 19.63
CA TYR A 865 7.19 0.15 18.94
C TYR A 865 6.64 -1.01 19.75
N THR A 866 6.02 -1.95 19.04
CA THR A 866 5.51 -3.18 19.63
C THR A 866 6.64 -4.17 19.96
N VAL A 867 6.32 -5.24 20.67
CA VAL A 867 7.27 -6.33 20.92
C VAL A 867 7.77 -6.94 19.60
N LEU A 868 6.89 -7.08 18.61
CA LEU A 868 7.24 -7.58 17.29
C LEU A 868 8.11 -6.58 16.50
N ASP A 869 7.81 -5.28 16.53
CA ASP A 869 8.68 -4.26 15.93
C ASP A 869 10.11 -4.35 16.51
N ASN A 870 10.24 -4.52 17.82
CA ASN A 870 11.53 -4.64 18.51
C ASN A 870 12.27 -5.94 18.11
N TYR A 871 11.55 -7.04 17.91
CA TYR A 871 12.14 -8.27 17.40
C TYR A 871 12.65 -8.12 15.96
N LEU A 872 11.87 -7.50 15.10
CA LEU A 872 12.28 -7.23 13.72
C LEU A 872 13.47 -6.26 13.65
N ASP A 873 13.53 -5.28 14.56
CA ASP A 873 14.69 -4.38 14.68
C ASP A 873 15.95 -5.11 15.16
N TYR A 874 15.82 -6.01 16.14
CA TYR A 874 16.92 -6.88 16.54
C TYR A 874 17.50 -7.66 15.36
N LEU A 875 16.64 -8.26 14.53
CA LEU A 875 17.05 -9.01 13.34
C LEU A 875 17.61 -8.12 12.21
N ALA A 876 17.27 -6.85 12.20
CA ALA A 876 17.72 -5.88 11.19
C ALA A 876 19.15 -5.36 11.44
N ASN A 877 19.67 -5.56 12.63
CA ASN A 877 21.00 -5.14 13.03
C ASN A 877 21.96 -6.34 13.12
N PRO A 878 23.28 -6.14 13.15
CA PRO A 878 24.22 -7.19 13.54
C PRO A 878 23.81 -7.78 14.89
N HIS A 879 23.56 -9.09 14.96
CA HIS A 879 23.03 -9.72 16.15
C HIS A 879 23.55 -11.13 16.36
N ALA A 880 23.44 -11.60 17.59
CA ALA A 880 23.69 -12.99 17.93
C ALA A 880 22.80 -13.47 19.07
N GLN A 881 22.56 -14.77 19.08
CA GLN A 881 21.94 -15.49 20.18
C GLN A 881 22.95 -16.47 20.74
N ILE A 882 23.26 -16.38 22.03
CA ILE A 882 24.23 -17.20 22.73
C ILE A 882 23.67 -17.76 24.04
N THR A 883 24.26 -18.85 24.54
CA THR A 883 23.91 -19.39 25.85
C THR A 883 24.84 -18.84 26.93
N ASN A 884 24.44 -18.99 28.20
CA ASN A 884 25.28 -18.59 29.33
C ASN A 884 26.67 -19.26 29.26
N ASP A 885 27.70 -18.57 29.72
CA ASP A 885 29.11 -18.98 29.67
C ASP A 885 29.69 -19.17 28.25
N SER A 886 28.94 -18.81 27.22
CA SER A 886 29.41 -18.77 25.82
C SER A 886 30.05 -17.43 25.47
N LYS A 887 30.83 -17.45 24.40
CA LYS A 887 31.44 -16.25 23.79
C LYS A 887 31.10 -16.20 22.32
N ILE A 888 30.94 -14.99 21.81
CA ILE A 888 30.85 -14.68 20.39
C ILE A 888 31.86 -13.61 20.03
N VAL A 889 32.37 -13.64 18.81
CA VAL A 889 33.29 -12.65 18.27
C VAL A 889 32.71 -12.03 17.04
N PHE A 890 32.67 -10.71 17.00
CA PHE A 890 32.33 -9.93 15.81
C PHE A 890 33.61 -9.32 15.24
N ASP A 891 33.89 -9.56 13.96
CA ASP A 891 34.99 -8.89 13.28
C ASP A 891 34.58 -7.48 12.85
N MET A 892 35.16 -6.47 13.48
CA MET A 892 34.92 -5.07 13.21
C MET A 892 35.26 -4.68 11.77
N LYS A 893 36.24 -5.35 11.15
CA LYS A 893 36.62 -5.09 9.74
C LYS A 893 35.48 -5.47 8.79
N SER A 894 34.79 -6.56 9.06
CA SER A 894 33.63 -6.97 8.24
C SER A 894 32.39 -6.14 8.50
N LEU A 895 32.26 -5.52 9.68
CA LEU A 895 31.16 -4.61 9.99
C LEU A 895 31.39 -3.18 9.45
N PHE A 896 32.64 -2.82 9.16
CA PHE A 896 33.06 -1.49 8.73
C PHE A 896 33.94 -1.54 7.47
N VAL A 897 33.54 -2.29 6.46
CA VAL A 897 34.31 -2.58 5.23
C VAL A 897 34.80 -1.31 4.51
N GLY A 898 34.03 -0.24 4.54
CA GLY A 898 34.37 1.02 3.90
C GLY A 898 35.51 1.80 4.59
N TYR A 899 35.87 1.45 5.84
CA TYR A 899 36.86 2.15 6.64
C TYR A 899 38.22 1.46 6.51
N THR A 900 39.07 1.94 5.62
CA THR A 900 40.34 1.30 5.23
C THR A 900 41.57 2.16 5.47
N ASN A 901 41.43 3.41 5.90
CA ASN A 901 42.53 4.32 6.12
C ASN A 901 42.99 4.31 7.59
N ALA A 902 43.70 3.25 7.98
CA ALA A 902 44.16 3.03 9.35
C ALA A 902 43.01 3.09 10.39
N PRO A 903 41.94 2.27 10.25
CA PRO A 903 40.79 2.35 11.11
C PRO A 903 41.13 2.04 12.56
N ASP A 904 40.60 2.83 13.47
CA ASP A 904 40.61 2.61 14.92
C ASP A 904 39.20 2.26 15.40
N TYR A 905 39.08 1.22 16.20
CA TYR A 905 37.82 0.69 16.67
C TYR A 905 37.66 0.93 18.18
N SER A 906 36.44 1.21 18.60
CA SER A 906 36.10 1.39 20.00
C SER A 906 34.75 0.78 20.36
N VAL A 907 34.60 0.42 21.63
CA VAL A 907 33.35 0.00 22.24
C VAL A 907 32.81 1.17 23.03
N GLY A 908 31.60 1.60 22.71
CA GLY A 908 30.90 2.65 23.39
C GLY A 908 30.03 2.11 24.55
N VAL A 909 28.73 2.41 24.49
CA VAL A 909 27.79 1.98 25.52
C VAL A 909 27.49 0.48 25.40
N VAL A 910 27.59 -0.25 26.54
CA VAL A 910 27.07 -1.59 26.70
C VAL A 910 25.80 -1.49 27.55
N SER A 911 24.65 -1.86 26.98
CA SER A 911 23.40 -1.90 27.69
C SER A 911 22.92 -3.33 27.92
N GLY A 912 22.18 -3.55 28.99
CA GLY A 912 21.80 -4.87 29.48
C GLY A 912 22.81 -5.40 30.51
N GLU A 913 22.42 -6.43 31.28
CA GLU A 913 23.20 -7.00 32.39
C GLU A 913 23.77 -8.39 32.05
N GLY A 914 23.60 -8.84 30.82
CA GLY A 914 23.84 -10.25 30.46
C GLY A 914 25.19 -10.55 29.82
N ILE A 915 25.99 -9.53 29.52
CA ILE A 915 27.22 -9.68 28.76
C ILE A 915 28.38 -8.83 29.29
N ASN A 916 29.60 -9.29 29.02
CA ASN A 916 30.79 -8.46 29.00
C ASN A 916 31.27 -8.34 27.56
N ALA A 917 31.65 -7.16 27.12
CA ALA A 917 32.13 -6.86 25.77
C ALA A 917 33.54 -6.27 25.84
N GLU A 918 34.49 -6.88 25.16
CA GLU A 918 35.89 -6.48 25.13
C GLU A 918 36.41 -6.42 23.69
N LEU A 919 37.16 -5.37 23.37
CA LEU A 919 37.76 -5.21 22.05
C LEU A 919 39.21 -5.74 22.08
N ASN A 920 39.52 -6.63 21.13
CA ASN A 920 40.83 -7.23 20.97
C ASN A 920 41.37 -6.99 19.57
N GLY A 921 42.03 -5.86 19.34
CA GLY A 921 42.37 -5.42 18.00
C GLY A 921 41.10 -5.06 17.20
N SER A 922 40.87 -5.81 16.13
CA SER A 922 39.62 -5.66 15.33
C SER A 922 38.51 -6.63 15.71
N GLN A 923 38.69 -7.38 16.81
CA GLN A 923 37.70 -8.35 17.24
C GLN A 923 36.97 -7.90 18.49
N LEU A 924 35.64 -7.73 18.38
CA LEU A 924 34.77 -7.54 19.53
C LEU A 924 34.39 -8.89 20.11
N VAL A 925 34.87 -9.19 21.29
CA VAL A 925 34.57 -10.42 22.02
C VAL A 925 33.45 -10.14 23.02
N VAL A 926 32.31 -10.79 22.84
CA VAL A 926 31.19 -10.70 23.76
C VAL A 926 31.06 -12.02 24.53
N THR A 927 31.06 -11.93 25.86
CA THR A 927 30.93 -13.07 26.76
C THR A 927 29.62 -13.00 27.53
N ALA A 928 28.84 -14.05 27.48
CA ALA A 928 27.61 -14.18 28.25
C ALA A 928 27.88 -14.39 29.74
N ILE A 929 27.16 -13.67 30.61
CA ILE A 929 27.30 -13.77 32.07
C ILE A 929 25.97 -13.97 32.80
N LYS A 930 24.81 -13.77 32.12
CA LYS A 930 23.49 -13.96 32.71
C LYS A 930 22.48 -14.33 31.63
N ASN A 931 21.74 -15.41 31.86
CA ASN A 931 20.68 -15.89 30.96
C ASN A 931 19.46 -14.96 30.94
N ASN A 932 18.65 -15.11 29.90
CA ASN A 932 17.41 -14.40 29.65
C ASN A 932 17.58 -12.88 29.70
N THR A 933 18.55 -12.40 28.93
CA THR A 933 18.83 -10.96 28.78
C THR A 933 19.00 -10.60 27.30
N LEU A 934 18.45 -9.42 26.95
CA LEU A 934 18.72 -8.75 25.69
C LEU A 934 19.72 -7.62 25.94
N ASN A 935 20.80 -7.61 25.19
CA ASN A 935 21.90 -6.70 25.38
C ASN A 935 22.26 -6.01 24.07
N ASN A 936 22.75 -4.78 24.15
CA ASN A 936 23.23 -4.00 23.03
C ASN A 936 24.63 -3.47 23.32
N VAL A 937 25.50 -3.56 22.32
CA VAL A 937 26.85 -3.00 22.34
C VAL A 937 26.96 -1.98 21.22
N THR A 938 27.14 -0.71 21.56
CA THR A 938 27.47 0.32 20.58
C THR A 938 28.95 0.22 20.22
N ILE A 939 29.24 0.09 18.93
CA ILE A 939 30.60 0.03 18.38
C ILE A 939 30.83 1.23 17.46
N GLU A 940 32.05 1.73 17.45
CA GLU A 940 32.45 2.86 16.61
C GLU A 940 33.74 2.54 15.86
N VAL A 941 33.83 2.97 14.60
CA VAL A 941 35.06 3.05 13.83
C VAL A 941 35.41 4.50 13.57
N SER A 942 36.70 4.85 13.55
CA SER A 942 37.21 6.12 13.04
C SER A 942 38.41 5.88 12.14
N ASP A 943 38.45 6.55 11.00
CA ASP A 943 39.59 6.55 10.09
C ASP A 943 40.55 7.73 10.33
N ALA A 944 41.75 7.66 9.81
CA ALA A 944 42.77 8.68 9.93
C ALA A 944 42.38 10.05 9.34
N ASP A 945 41.39 10.10 8.46
CA ASP A 945 40.82 11.34 7.91
C ASP A 945 39.76 12.00 8.83
N GLY A 946 39.47 11.36 9.98
CA GLY A 946 38.54 11.85 10.99
C GLY A 946 37.07 11.45 10.77
N SER A 947 36.78 10.67 9.71
CA SER A 947 35.46 10.12 9.50
C SER A 947 35.12 9.07 10.57
N LYS A 948 33.84 8.99 10.97
CA LYS A 948 33.38 8.12 12.02
C LYS A 948 32.06 7.46 11.66
N TYR A 949 31.85 6.24 12.17
CA TYR A 949 30.58 5.55 12.06
C TYR A 949 30.30 4.71 13.30
N GLN A 950 29.07 4.77 13.79
CA GLN A 950 28.61 3.97 14.90
C GLN A 950 27.56 2.97 14.45
N ARG A 951 27.62 1.76 14.98
CA ARG A 951 26.61 0.71 14.79
C ARG A 951 26.28 0.06 16.14
N ASN A 952 25.12 -0.59 16.19
CA ASN A 952 24.73 -1.41 17.33
C ASN A 952 24.92 -2.90 16.98
N VAL A 953 25.34 -3.66 17.98
CA VAL A 953 25.40 -5.12 17.92
C VAL A 953 24.53 -5.65 19.04
N TYR A 954 23.51 -6.41 18.69
CA TYR A 954 22.59 -6.97 19.68
C TYR A 954 22.99 -8.41 20.04
N VAL A 955 22.96 -8.73 21.34
CA VAL A 955 23.25 -10.08 21.82
C VAL A 955 22.16 -10.53 22.80
N ALA A 956 21.41 -11.55 22.40
CA ALA A 956 20.47 -12.23 23.28
C ALA A 956 21.18 -13.40 23.98
N VAL A 957 21.15 -13.41 25.31
CA VAL A 957 21.62 -14.54 26.10
C VAL A 957 20.44 -15.40 26.52
N THR A 958 20.35 -16.62 26.03
CA THR A 958 19.19 -17.49 26.25
C THR A 958 19.57 -18.80 26.91
N SER A 959 18.61 -19.49 27.52
CA SER A 959 18.74 -20.84 28.03
C SER A 959 18.46 -21.94 26.99
N TYR A 960 18.04 -21.56 25.79
CA TYR A 960 17.71 -22.49 24.70
C TYR A 960 18.95 -22.97 23.98
N GLU A 961 19.19 -24.28 23.99
CA GLU A 961 20.37 -24.91 23.38
C GLU A 961 20.35 -24.91 21.84
N ASN A 962 19.20 -24.64 21.22
CA ASN A 962 18.98 -24.66 19.77
C ASN A 962 19.08 -23.29 19.11
N ALA A 963 19.80 -22.35 19.70
CA ALA A 963 20.02 -21.04 19.15
C ALA A 963 20.70 -21.11 17.77
N LEU A 964 20.00 -20.70 16.72
CA LEU A 964 20.59 -20.48 15.41
C LEU A 964 21.41 -19.20 15.47
N THR A 965 22.67 -19.31 15.65
CA THR A 965 23.61 -18.19 15.60
C THR A 965 24.05 -17.97 14.15
N SER A 966 23.88 -16.76 13.63
CA SER A 966 24.58 -16.33 12.43
C SER A 966 26.04 -16.07 12.82
N ILE A 967 26.97 -16.98 12.56
CA ILE A 967 28.33 -16.79 13.02
C ILE A 967 29.35 -17.09 11.92
N ASN A 968 30.21 -16.13 11.70
CA ASN A 968 31.49 -16.27 11.06
C ASN A 968 32.58 -16.61 12.09
N ASP A 969 32.54 -17.81 12.70
CA ASP A 969 33.54 -18.20 13.74
C ASP A 969 34.21 -19.51 13.47
N VAL A 970 35.36 -19.43 12.89
CA VAL A 970 36.30 -20.56 12.79
C VAL A 970 37.62 -20.29 13.53
N ASP A 971 37.82 -19.11 14.07
CA ASP A 971 39.19 -18.72 14.55
C ASP A 971 39.57 -19.15 15.97
N PHE A 972 38.72 -19.90 16.71
CA PHE A 972 39.02 -20.33 18.09
C PHE A 972 39.22 -21.83 18.29
N ILE A 973 39.33 -22.60 17.23
CA ILE A 973 39.62 -24.04 17.34
C ILE A 973 41.12 -24.25 17.28
N ASP A 974 41.69 -24.74 18.41
CA ASP A 974 43.06 -25.20 18.44
C ASP A 974 43.27 -26.17 17.29
N GLU A 975 44.20 -25.86 16.38
CA GLU A 975 44.51 -26.66 15.19
C GLU A 975 44.96 -28.08 15.53
N SER A 976 45.33 -28.32 16.79
CA SER A 976 45.75 -29.65 17.32
C SER A 976 44.58 -30.54 17.72
N SER A 977 43.37 -29.99 17.93
CA SER A 977 42.22 -30.75 18.41
C SER A 977 41.59 -31.60 17.32
N MET A 978 41.11 -32.79 17.70
CA MET A 978 40.33 -33.67 16.82
C MET A 978 38.93 -33.07 16.61
N CYS A 979 38.56 -32.89 15.33
CA CYS A 979 37.28 -32.41 14.89
C CYS A 979 36.50 -33.50 14.17
N VAL A 980 35.22 -33.59 14.45
CA VAL A 980 34.24 -34.39 13.70
C VAL A 980 33.30 -33.44 13.02
N ILE A 981 33.28 -33.41 11.68
CA ILE A 981 32.40 -32.58 10.90
C ILE A 981 31.24 -33.42 10.38
N SER A 982 30.03 -33.03 10.68
CA SER A 982 28.78 -33.69 10.25
C SER A 982 27.94 -32.75 9.41
N ASN A 983 27.17 -33.28 8.46
CA ASN A 983 26.10 -32.51 7.80
C ASN A 983 24.95 -32.27 8.80
N LEU A 984 23.97 -31.49 8.39
CA LEU A 984 22.82 -31.14 9.23
C LEU A 984 21.94 -32.35 9.61
N ASP A 985 22.02 -33.46 8.86
CA ASP A 985 21.35 -34.71 9.17
C ASP A 985 22.13 -35.54 10.21
N GLY A 986 23.20 -34.99 10.80
CA GLY A 986 24.05 -35.68 11.78
C GLY A 986 25.00 -36.72 11.20
N LYS A 987 25.09 -36.87 9.87
CA LYS A 987 26.01 -37.79 9.23
C LYS A 987 27.43 -37.23 9.21
N VAL A 988 28.38 -37.90 9.77
CA VAL A 988 29.80 -37.52 9.75
C VAL A 988 30.30 -37.50 8.32
N VAL A 989 30.84 -36.32 7.92
CA VAL A 989 31.37 -36.06 6.58
C VAL A 989 32.90 -36.22 6.55
N VAL A 990 33.57 -35.74 7.59
CA VAL A 990 35.02 -35.83 7.73
C VAL A 990 35.42 -35.75 9.20
N GLU A 991 36.50 -36.46 9.56
CA GLU A 991 37.14 -36.40 10.87
C GLU A 991 38.63 -36.11 10.70
N GLY A 992 39.22 -35.37 11.61
CA GLY A 992 40.64 -35.07 11.59
C GLY A 992 41.03 -33.90 12.46
N ARG A 993 42.29 -33.52 12.39
CA ARG A 993 42.83 -32.33 13.05
C ARG A 993 42.94 -31.20 12.05
N ASN A 994 42.97 -29.95 12.51
CA ASN A 994 43.01 -28.73 11.72
C ASN A 994 41.67 -28.53 10.94
N LEU A 995 40.71 -27.92 11.62
CA LEU A 995 39.39 -27.70 11.10
C LEU A 995 39.40 -26.94 9.77
N LYS A 996 40.28 -25.93 9.61
CA LYS A 996 40.38 -25.12 8.40
C LYS A 996 40.82 -25.95 7.18
N ALA A 997 41.78 -26.86 7.38
CA ALA A 997 42.24 -27.80 6.34
C ALA A 997 41.20 -28.86 6.01
N LEU A 998 40.34 -29.24 6.95
CA LEU A 998 39.23 -30.17 6.73
C LEU A 998 38.08 -29.49 6.04
N ALA A 999 37.72 -28.30 6.47
CA ALA A 999 36.64 -27.49 5.90
C ALA A 999 36.92 -27.13 4.42
N SER A 1000 38.15 -26.79 4.08
CA SER A 1000 38.53 -26.48 2.68
C SER A 1000 38.37 -27.65 1.69
N LYS A 1001 38.11 -28.86 2.18
CA LYS A 1001 37.86 -30.06 1.35
C LYS A 1001 36.38 -30.38 1.21
N LEU A 1002 35.51 -29.63 1.89
CA LEU A 1002 34.07 -29.87 1.86
C LEU A 1002 33.40 -28.99 0.82
N PRO A 1003 32.33 -29.46 0.22
CA PRO A 1003 31.46 -28.61 -0.55
C PRO A 1003 30.96 -27.41 0.27
N SER A 1004 30.68 -26.28 -0.40
CA SER A 1004 30.06 -25.17 0.27
C SER A 1004 28.76 -25.61 0.95
N GLY A 1005 28.59 -25.23 2.21
CA GLY A 1005 27.46 -25.68 3.02
C GLY A 1005 27.62 -25.40 4.50
N ILE A 1006 26.59 -25.74 5.26
CA ILE A 1006 26.57 -25.64 6.72
C ILE A 1006 26.87 -27.01 7.32
N TYR A 1007 27.79 -27.06 8.26
CA TYR A 1007 28.21 -28.28 8.92
C TYR A 1007 28.20 -28.11 10.43
N ALA A 1008 27.81 -29.15 11.15
CA ALA A 1008 28.01 -29.25 12.59
C ALA A 1008 29.43 -29.81 12.84
N VAL A 1009 30.19 -29.14 13.69
CA VAL A 1009 31.54 -29.57 14.08
C VAL A 1009 31.55 -29.88 15.56
N LYS A 1010 31.95 -31.08 15.88
CA LYS A 1010 32.20 -31.52 17.27
C LYS A 1010 33.69 -31.60 17.50
N PHE A 1011 34.20 -30.99 18.59
CA PHE A 1011 35.55 -31.08 19.03
C PHE A 1011 35.60 -31.21 20.57
N GLY A 1012 36.08 -32.35 21.06
CA GLY A 1012 35.98 -32.71 22.47
C GLY A 1012 34.51 -32.72 22.94
N ASN A 1013 34.22 -32.00 23.99
CA ASN A 1013 32.84 -31.82 24.52
C ASN A 1013 32.14 -30.58 23.97
N LYS A 1014 32.69 -29.90 22.98
CA LYS A 1014 32.12 -28.70 22.38
C LYS A 1014 31.59 -28.99 20.99
N ASN A 1015 30.49 -28.34 20.67
CA ASN A 1015 29.90 -28.35 19.34
C ASN A 1015 29.96 -26.94 18.76
N ALA A 1016 30.27 -26.84 17.47
CA ALA A 1016 30.25 -25.61 16.73
C ALA A 1016 29.59 -25.83 15.36
N LYS A 1017 29.11 -24.78 14.75
CA LYS A 1017 28.61 -24.77 13.38
C LYS A 1017 29.70 -24.14 12.50
N VAL A 1018 30.00 -24.75 11.37
CA VAL A 1018 30.95 -24.23 10.39
C VAL A 1018 30.24 -24.03 9.07
N ILE A 1019 30.38 -22.85 8.50
CA ILE A 1019 29.97 -22.57 7.14
C ILE A 1019 31.18 -22.69 6.25
N VAL A 1020 31.19 -23.67 5.35
CA VAL A 1020 32.18 -23.81 4.30
C VAL A 1020 31.70 -23.03 3.10
N ARG A 1021 32.47 -22.04 2.66
CA ARG A 1021 32.18 -21.14 1.54
C ARG A 1021 32.78 -21.65 0.25
#